data_f8577a284971e680badb5e4183b122f8
#
_entry.id   f8577a284971e680badb5e4183b122f8
#
_cell.length_a   1.000
_cell.length_b   1.000
_cell.length_c   1.000
_cell.angle_alpha   90.00
_cell.angle_beta   90.00
_cell.angle_gamma   90.00
#
_symmetry.space_group_name_H-M   'P 1'
#
loop_
_entity.id
_entity.type
_entity.pdbx_description
1 polymer ?
#
loop_
_entity_poly.entity_id
_entity_poly.type
_entity_poly.pdbx_seq_one_letter_code
_entity_poly.pdbx_strand_id
1 'polypeptide(L)'
;MSTFPPTTTVFNDGYIAETYEAYRRDPSSVDESWRQFFRTAESLAGITGATPAGSDPALLRKTAGAAALIDAIRHYGHLAVQLDPLGTKPPGAVELTPEFHGITEQELADVPASALGYQSGTAADVVRALRGVYCGKIGLEFVHLGNEEERLWFRRTMEEGALTRPLSLDEKLAVLRRLTEVDGLERFLQRAYLGYKRFSIEGTDVLVPMIDEAITRGAQGGARQVVMGMAHRGRLNVLTHVMGMSYVEMFGEFEGRQGETSADSSTGDVKYHLGYEGERKVGATTIKLELAPNPSHLEVVNPVMSGMARAYQRMAGAQDGRNERLVLPICIHGDAAFPGEGVVPETFNLSRLRGYRVGGTLHIIVNNQVGFTTDPIDARSTHYASDPAKGFEVPVLHVNADDADACIAAVRLAVAYRDQFAQDVLIDVVGYRRWGHNETDEPAFTQPKLYELVKQHPTPRQVWGARLVSEGIVSDAQVAAIDKEFADKITAVYHEMKATPEESTDAQRSAPSAPAPDPATAVQGETLESINTRLLEWPQGFKVHSRLAKTLERRRDALHTGAIDWGHAEALAFGSLLLDGINVRLSGQDAERGTFAHRHAVVHDVETGVTHTPLATLPQSRGGTFEIYNSPLSETAVMGFEYGFSTAAPRDLVLWEAQYGDFVNVAQPIIDQFISADRAKWGQRSGLVLLLPHGYEGGGPEHSSARLERFLQLCAERNMVVAYPSTPGQYFHILRRQALRADRQPLVLMQPKSLLRLPAAASRLEDLANGGFLSVIDDAAVADHRDEVRRLVLCTAKMYYDLLASRPAGADVALVRVDELYPWPGDAVAEIVDQYPNLEDVVWAQEEPKNMGAWSYVAPQLRVATGNMLTIRYIGRPERASPAEGYSKAHEEEQKRIVAEVLNPAPTSAKRKTSKV
;
A
#
# COMPACT_ATOMS: atom_id res chain seq x y z
N MET A 1 -46.43 -4.40 -21.39
CA MET A 1 -46.22 -4.56 -22.85
C MET A 1 -46.18 -3.18 -23.47
N SER A 2 -45.00 -2.59 -23.55
CA SER A 2 -44.75 -1.35 -24.32
C SER A 2 -43.97 -1.73 -25.54
N THR A 3 -44.60 -1.74 -26.68
CA THR A 3 -44.02 -1.93 -27.98
C THR A 3 -43.32 -0.64 -28.39
N PHE A 4 -42.03 -0.53 -28.17
CA PHE A 4 -41.22 0.44 -28.86
C PHE A 4 -40.86 -0.16 -30.24
N PRO A 5 -41.03 0.58 -31.32
CA PRO A 5 -40.56 0.17 -32.62
C PRO A 5 -39.04 0.18 -32.64
N PRO A 6 -38.37 -0.66 -33.44
CA PRO A 6 -36.92 -0.69 -33.51
C PRO A 6 -36.44 0.69 -33.97
N THR A 7 -35.59 1.32 -33.15
CA THR A 7 -34.98 2.62 -33.41
C THR A 7 -33.81 2.47 -34.41
N THR A 8 -34.07 1.94 -35.58
CA THR A 8 -33.20 2.03 -36.74
C THR A 8 -33.93 2.87 -37.79
N THR A 9 -34.04 4.17 -37.51
CA THR A 9 -34.67 5.08 -38.45
C THR A 9 -33.90 6.38 -38.50
N VAL A 10 -33.59 6.83 -39.70
CA VAL A 10 -33.23 8.19 -40.18
C VAL A 10 -32.23 9.01 -39.32
N PHE A 11 -32.24 8.93 -38.01
CA PHE A 11 -31.28 9.62 -37.16
C PHE A 11 -29.88 8.95 -37.13
N ASN A 12 -29.82 7.63 -37.30
CA ASN A 12 -28.56 6.90 -37.40
C ASN A 12 -27.86 7.08 -38.75
N ASP A 13 -28.59 7.26 -39.80
CA ASP A 13 -28.02 7.47 -41.15
C ASP A 13 -27.21 8.76 -41.20
N GLY A 14 -27.68 9.83 -40.59
CA GLY A 14 -26.94 11.10 -40.47
C GLY A 14 -25.64 10.95 -39.67
N TYR A 15 -25.68 10.24 -38.51
CA TYR A 15 -24.53 9.99 -37.67
C TYR A 15 -23.51 9.07 -38.35
N ILE A 16 -23.97 8.03 -39.02
CA ILE A 16 -23.10 7.12 -39.81
C ILE A 16 -22.41 7.87 -40.93
N ALA A 17 -23.16 8.74 -41.66
CA ALA A 17 -22.60 9.55 -42.73
C ALA A 17 -21.57 10.56 -42.22
N GLU A 18 -21.82 11.23 -41.10
CA GLU A 18 -20.90 12.16 -40.47
C GLU A 18 -19.64 11.44 -39.96
N THR A 19 -19.80 10.28 -39.34
CA THR A 19 -18.71 9.43 -38.86
C THR A 19 -17.88 8.88 -40.02
N TYR A 20 -18.51 8.53 -41.15
CA TYR A 20 -17.81 8.12 -42.38
C TYR A 20 -17.02 9.26 -43.00
N GLU A 21 -17.57 10.46 -43.01
CA GLU A 21 -16.87 11.66 -43.49
C GLU A 21 -15.65 12.00 -42.58
N ALA A 22 -15.77 11.80 -41.27
CA ALA A 22 -14.66 11.94 -40.34
C ALA A 22 -13.58 10.89 -40.61
N TYR A 23 -13.97 9.60 -40.75
CA TYR A 23 -13.08 8.51 -41.14
C TYR A 23 -12.35 8.76 -42.46
N ARG A 24 -13.03 9.26 -43.48
CA ARG A 24 -12.39 9.57 -44.74
C ARG A 24 -11.38 10.70 -44.68
N ARG A 25 -11.59 11.68 -43.80
CA ARG A 25 -10.64 12.77 -43.59
C ARG A 25 -9.41 12.32 -42.77
N ASP A 26 -9.67 11.58 -41.73
CA ASP A 26 -8.65 11.00 -40.85
C ASP A 26 -9.18 9.70 -40.25
N PRO A 27 -8.71 8.54 -40.70
CA PRO A 27 -9.14 7.26 -40.13
C PRO A 27 -8.93 7.12 -38.63
N SER A 28 -7.99 7.85 -38.02
CA SER A 28 -7.73 7.82 -36.58
C SER A 28 -8.73 8.66 -35.77
N SER A 29 -9.55 9.47 -36.41
CA SER A 29 -10.54 10.32 -35.73
C SER A 29 -11.81 9.57 -35.30
N VAL A 30 -11.96 8.31 -35.68
CA VAL A 30 -13.08 7.44 -35.28
C VAL A 30 -12.55 6.21 -34.53
N ASP A 31 -13.36 5.63 -33.66
CA ASP A 31 -12.95 4.43 -32.92
C ASP A 31 -12.75 3.21 -33.83
N GLU A 32 -12.10 2.17 -33.30
CA GLU A 32 -11.71 0.99 -34.09
C GLU A 32 -12.91 0.25 -34.67
N SER A 33 -14.04 0.22 -33.98
CA SER A 33 -15.26 -0.45 -34.49
C SER A 33 -15.78 0.23 -35.73
N TRP A 34 -15.77 1.57 -35.77
CA TRP A 34 -16.12 2.36 -36.93
C TRP A 34 -15.07 2.25 -38.05
N ARG A 35 -13.79 2.24 -37.74
CA ARG A 35 -12.71 2.02 -38.71
C ARG A 35 -12.83 0.66 -39.38
N GLN A 36 -13.10 -0.37 -38.62
CA GLN A 36 -13.28 -1.72 -39.14
C GLN A 36 -14.56 -1.82 -39.98
N PHE A 37 -15.66 -1.22 -39.53
CA PHE A 37 -16.92 -1.15 -40.28
C PHE A 37 -16.72 -0.46 -41.62
N PHE A 38 -16.06 0.71 -41.67
CA PHE A 38 -15.87 1.44 -42.92
C PHE A 38 -14.85 0.78 -43.83
N ARG A 39 -13.76 0.21 -43.32
CA ARG A 39 -12.83 -0.62 -44.11
C ARG A 39 -13.54 -1.81 -44.76
N THR A 40 -14.41 -2.47 -44.04
CA THR A 40 -15.20 -3.57 -44.53
C THR A 40 -16.17 -3.10 -45.64
N ALA A 41 -16.84 -1.99 -45.39
CA ALA A 41 -17.76 -1.41 -46.39
C ALA A 41 -17.02 -0.99 -47.69
N GLU A 42 -15.84 -0.36 -47.55
CA GLU A 42 -14.99 0.02 -48.71
C GLU A 42 -14.40 -1.20 -49.44
N SER A 43 -14.00 -2.25 -48.67
CA SER A 43 -13.53 -3.49 -49.26
C SER A 43 -14.63 -4.20 -50.09
N LEU A 44 -15.87 -4.20 -49.59
CA LEU A 44 -17.02 -4.73 -50.30
C LEU A 44 -17.30 -3.94 -51.58
N ALA A 45 -17.19 -2.61 -51.54
CA ALA A 45 -17.30 -1.74 -52.70
C ALA A 45 -16.19 -1.96 -53.74
N GLY A 46 -14.94 -2.28 -53.27
CA GLY A 46 -13.78 -2.56 -54.12
C GLY A 46 -13.75 -3.93 -54.77
N ILE A 47 -14.34 -4.96 -54.16
CA ILE A 47 -14.39 -6.34 -54.69
C ILE A 47 -15.34 -6.45 -55.88
N THR A 48 -16.32 -5.58 -55.98
CA THR A 48 -17.35 -5.67 -57.03
C THR A 48 -16.96 -5.01 -58.35
N GLY A 49 -15.86 -4.28 -58.45
CA GLY A 49 -15.38 -3.65 -59.73
C GLY A 49 -16.45 -2.87 -60.51
N ALA A 50 -17.58 -2.59 -59.85
CA ALA A 50 -18.73 -1.92 -60.44
C ALA A 50 -19.04 -0.67 -59.61
N THR A 51 -19.43 0.38 -60.29
CA THR A 51 -20.09 1.56 -59.72
C THR A 51 -21.14 1.17 -58.68
N PRO A 52 -21.40 1.99 -57.62
CA PRO A 52 -22.22 1.61 -56.46
C PRO A 52 -23.72 1.36 -56.71
N ALA A 53 -24.10 0.85 -57.82
CA ALA A 53 -25.47 0.50 -58.18
C ALA A 53 -25.76 -1.00 -58.16
N GLY A 54 -25.13 -1.78 -57.23
CA GLY A 54 -25.32 -3.23 -57.21
C GLY A 54 -24.90 -4.02 -55.97
N SER A 55 -24.61 -3.37 -54.84
CA SER A 55 -24.45 -4.10 -53.61
C SER A 55 -25.82 -4.61 -53.12
N ASP A 56 -25.97 -5.92 -52.96
CA ASP A 56 -27.19 -6.53 -52.39
C ASP A 56 -27.45 -5.96 -50.99
N PRO A 57 -28.50 -5.13 -50.78
CA PRO A 57 -28.78 -4.54 -49.45
C PRO A 57 -28.99 -5.60 -48.39
N ALA A 58 -29.42 -6.81 -48.78
CA ALA A 58 -29.57 -7.94 -47.84
C ALA A 58 -28.21 -8.48 -47.36
N LEU A 59 -27.23 -8.58 -48.28
CA LEU A 59 -25.86 -8.98 -47.87
C LEU A 59 -25.18 -7.94 -47.02
N LEU A 60 -25.36 -6.64 -47.31
CA LEU A 60 -24.83 -5.57 -46.46
C LEU A 60 -25.41 -5.63 -45.05
N ARG A 61 -26.74 -5.79 -44.91
CA ARG A 61 -27.39 -5.94 -43.62
C ARG A 61 -26.85 -7.17 -42.83
N LYS A 62 -26.75 -8.31 -43.53
CA LYS A 62 -26.19 -9.53 -42.91
C LYS A 62 -24.74 -9.36 -42.47
N THR A 63 -23.91 -8.70 -43.32
CA THR A 63 -22.51 -8.42 -42.96
C THR A 63 -22.40 -7.49 -41.73
N ALA A 64 -23.20 -6.44 -41.67
CA ALA A 64 -23.26 -5.53 -40.54
C ALA A 64 -23.71 -6.26 -39.26
N GLY A 65 -24.77 -7.09 -39.36
CA GLY A 65 -25.21 -7.90 -38.22
C GLY A 65 -24.17 -8.92 -37.74
N ALA A 66 -23.46 -9.58 -38.68
CA ALA A 66 -22.38 -10.49 -38.32
C ALA A 66 -21.19 -9.79 -37.68
N ALA A 67 -20.81 -8.61 -38.18
CA ALA A 67 -19.74 -7.80 -37.58
C ALA A 67 -20.10 -7.34 -36.16
N ALA A 68 -21.33 -6.87 -35.96
CA ALA A 68 -21.82 -6.47 -34.65
C ALA A 68 -21.88 -7.64 -33.65
N LEU A 69 -22.30 -8.83 -34.09
CA LEU A 69 -22.28 -10.03 -33.27
C LEU A 69 -20.84 -10.45 -32.87
N ILE A 70 -19.90 -10.38 -33.81
CA ILE A 70 -18.48 -10.66 -33.55
C ILE A 70 -17.92 -9.72 -32.48
N ASP A 71 -18.25 -8.44 -32.58
CA ASP A 71 -17.83 -7.45 -31.57
C ASP A 71 -18.50 -7.70 -30.20
N ALA A 72 -19.81 -8.00 -30.22
CA ALA A 72 -20.56 -8.37 -29.02
C ALA A 72 -19.98 -9.63 -28.31
N ILE A 73 -19.55 -10.65 -29.08
CA ILE A 73 -18.91 -11.85 -28.52
C ILE A 73 -17.62 -11.48 -27.79
N ARG A 74 -16.82 -10.57 -28.32
CA ARG A 74 -15.59 -10.09 -27.64
C ARG A 74 -15.89 -9.28 -26.40
N HIS A 75 -16.98 -8.52 -26.42
CA HIS A 75 -17.36 -7.65 -25.30
C HIS A 75 -18.09 -8.39 -24.19
N TYR A 76 -19.07 -9.21 -24.54
CA TYR A 76 -19.99 -9.85 -23.59
C TYR A 76 -19.77 -11.37 -23.43
N GLY A 77 -18.80 -11.94 -24.14
CA GLY A 77 -18.55 -13.39 -24.10
C GLY A 77 -18.29 -13.95 -22.71
N HIS A 78 -17.65 -13.15 -21.85
CA HIS A 78 -17.39 -13.52 -20.45
C HIS A 78 -18.67 -13.85 -19.65
N LEU A 79 -19.82 -13.26 -20.02
CA LEU A 79 -21.13 -13.51 -19.38
C LEU A 79 -21.71 -14.90 -19.73
N ALA A 80 -21.16 -15.60 -20.72
CA ALA A 80 -21.58 -16.94 -21.11
C ALA A 80 -20.66 -18.05 -20.58
N VAL A 81 -19.55 -17.69 -19.91
CA VAL A 81 -18.59 -18.65 -19.36
C VAL A 81 -19.15 -19.29 -18.10
N GLN A 82 -19.05 -20.63 -17.97
CA GLN A 82 -19.41 -21.36 -16.76
C GLN A 82 -18.32 -21.17 -15.71
N LEU A 83 -18.46 -20.18 -14.84
CA LEU A 83 -17.49 -19.82 -13.82
C LEU A 83 -17.73 -20.54 -12.50
N ASP A 84 -18.99 -20.71 -12.09
CA ASP A 84 -19.30 -21.32 -10.78
C ASP A 84 -19.15 -22.86 -10.84
N PRO A 85 -18.21 -23.44 -10.05
CA PRO A 85 -18.06 -24.89 -9.96
C PRO A 85 -19.28 -25.59 -9.39
N LEU A 86 -20.11 -24.90 -8.60
CA LEU A 86 -21.34 -25.47 -8.01
C LEU A 86 -22.53 -25.48 -8.98
N GLY A 87 -22.34 -25.00 -10.21
CA GLY A 87 -23.29 -25.15 -11.31
C GLY A 87 -24.30 -24.03 -11.47
N THR A 88 -24.13 -22.87 -10.84
CA THR A 88 -24.93 -21.69 -11.14
C THR A 88 -24.75 -21.34 -12.62
N LYS A 89 -25.85 -21.21 -13.34
CA LYS A 89 -25.80 -20.90 -14.78
C LYS A 89 -25.24 -19.50 -15.01
N PRO A 90 -24.42 -19.36 -16.07
CA PRO A 90 -24.00 -18.03 -16.51
C PRO A 90 -25.19 -17.12 -16.78
N PRO A 91 -25.09 -15.80 -16.48
CA PRO A 91 -26.19 -14.86 -16.73
C PRO A 91 -26.54 -14.77 -18.21
N GLY A 92 -25.55 -14.94 -19.10
CA GLY A 92 -25.68 -14.70 -20.51
C GLY A 92 -25.88 -13.22 -20.84
N ALA A 93 -25.95 -12.93 -22.12
CA ALA A 93 -26.29 -11.58 -22.62
C ALA A 93 -27.11 -11.73 -23.91
N VAL A 94 -28.13 -10.89 -24.09
CA VAL A 94 -28.94 -10.91 -25.29
C VAL A 94 -28.13 -10.55 -26.54
N GLU A 95 -27.10 -9.73 -26.37
CA GLU A 95 -26.12 -9.33 -27.37
C GLU A 95 -25.31 -10.49 -27.94
N LEU A 96 -25.28 -11.63 -27.31
CA LEU A 96 -24.61 -12.83 -27.80
C LEU A 96 -25.48 -13.63 -28.81
N THR A 97 -26.73 -13.20 -29.02
CA THR A 97 -27.64 -13.84 -29.95
C THR A 97 -27.60 -13.12 -31.29
N PRO A 98 -27.58 -13.85 -32.43
CA PRO A 98 -27.59 -13.24 -33.76
C PRO A 98 -28.82 -12.36 -33.99
N GLU A 99 -29.97 -12.78 -33.47
CA GLU A 99 -31.25 -12.13 -33.61
C GLU A 99 -31.25 -10.69 -33.08
N PHE A 100 -30.50 -10.44 -32.04
CA PHE A 100 -30.32 -9.10 -31.47
C PHE A 100 -29.70 -8.14 -32.50
N HIS A 101 -28.81 -8.66 -33.36
CA HIS A 101 -28.13 -7.90 -34.39
C HIS A 101 -28.84 -7.95 -35.74
N GLY A 102 -30.08 -8.40 -35.78
CA GLY A 102 -30.90 -8.45 -37.00
C GLY A 102 -30.43 -9.45 -38.07
N ILE A 103 -29.73 -10.50 -37.62
CA ILE A 103 -29.28 -11.63 -38.46
C ILE A 103 -29.68 -12.93 -37.72
N THR A 104 -29.88 -14.00 -38.48
CA THR A 104 -30.16 -15.34 -37.94
C THR A 104 -28.89 -16.19 -37.97
N GLU A 105 -28.86 -17.27 -37.15
CA GLU A 105 -27.77 -18.25 -37.14
C GLU A 105 -27.53 -18.87 -38.52
N GLN A 106 -28.63 -19.07 -39.29
CA GLN A 106 -28.56 -19.58 -40.66
C GLN A 106 -27.96 -18.58 -41.66
N GLU A 107 -28.32 -17.30 -41.52
CA GLU A 107 -27.84 -16.23 -42.39
C GLU A 107 -26.34 -15.92 -42.19
N LEU A 108 -25.74 -16.29 -41.06
CA LEU A 108 -24.31 -16.19 -40.87
C LEU A 108 -23.50 -17.01 -41.90
N ALA A 109 -24.06 -18.12 -42.41
CA ALA A 109 -23.42 -18.93 -43.43
C ALA A 109 -23.40 -18.24 -44.80
N ASP A 110 -24.28 -17.26 -45.05
CA ASP A 110 -24.34 -16.52 -46.30
C ASP A 110 -23.27 -15.42 -46.38
N VAL A 111 -22.66 -15.03 -45.28
CA VAL A 111 -21.66 -13.96 -45.21
C VAL A 111 -20.26 -14.54 -45.34
N PRO A 112 -19.49 -14.24 -46.38
CA PRO A 112 -18.10 -14.66 -46.50
C PRO A 112 -17.24 -14.08 -45.35
N ALA A 113 -16.39 -14.91 -44.75
CA ALA A 113 -15.48 -14.46 -43.68
C ALA A 113 -14.52 -13.35 -44.15
N SER A 114 -14.17 -13.33 -45.45
CA SER A 114 -13.34 -12.28 -46.05
C SER A 114 -13.98 -10.87 -45.98
N ALA A 115 -15.31 -10.78 -45.97
CA ALA A 115 -16.02 -9.54 -45.75
C ALA A 115 -15.89 -9.00 -44.33
N LEU A 116 -15.47 -9.84 -43.40
CA LEU A 116 -15.24 -9.53 -41.99
C LEU A 116 -13.75 -9.44 -41.64
N GLY A 117 -12.87 -9.49 -42.68
CA GLY A 117 -11.41 -9.41 -42.49
C GLY A 117 -10.72 -10.73 -42.13
N TYR A 118 -11.39 -11.89 -42.23
CA TYR A 118 -10.81 -13.20 -42.01
C TYR A 118 -10.43 -13.88 -43.36
N GLN A 119 -9.45 -14.78 -43.35
CA GLN A 119 -8.86 -15.32 -44.59
C GLN A 119 -9.77 -16.28 -45.35
N SER A 120 -10.59 -17.08 -44.64
CA SER A 120 -11.41 -18.13 -45.26
C SER A 120 -12.62 -18.52 -44.40
N GLY A 121 -13.60 -19.17 -45.00
CA GLY A 121 -14.81 -19.64 -44.34
C GLY A 121 -15.99 -18.67 -44.45
N THR A 122 -16.94 -18.81 -43.54
CA THR A 122 -18.13 -17.97 -43.39
C THR A 122 -18.17 -17.25 -42.05
N ALA A 123 -19.05 -16.27 -41.89
CA ALA A 123 -19.29 -15.65 -40.60
C ALA A 123 -19.72 -16.66 -39.51
N ALA A 124 -20.44 -17.74 -39.90
CA ALA A 124 -20.79 -18.81 -38.96
C ALA A 124 -19.54 -19.52 -38.42
N ASP A 125 -18.52 -19.75 -39.24
CA ASP A 125 -17.27 -20.36 -38.81
C ASP A 125 -16.49 -19.44 -37.88
N VAL A 126 -16.42 -18.14 -38.19
CA VAL A 126 -15.79 -17.11 -37.36
C VAL A 126 -16.50 -17.00 -36.00
N VAL A 127 -17.82 -16.87 -35.99
CA VAL A 127 -18.64 -16.79 -34.79
C VAL A 127 -18.44 -18.02 -33.90
N ARG A 128 -18.43 -19.22 -34.51
CA ARG A 128 -18.18 -20.47 -33.76
C ARG A 128 -16.79 -20.49 -33.11
N ALA A 129 -15.78 -20.08 -33.86
CA ALA A 129 -14.41 -20.01 -33.34
C ALA A 129 -14.31 -19.00 -32.20
N LEU A 130 -14.87 -17.78 -32.36
CA LEU A 130 -14.84 -16.73 -31.34
C LEU A 130 -15.67 -17.09 -30.09
N ARG A 131 -16.81 -17.73 -30.23
CA ARG A 131 -17.55 -18.30 -29.10
C ARG A 131 -16.69 -19.32 -28.33
N GLY A 132 -15.92 -20.15 -29.02
CA GLY A 132 -14.97 -21.06 -28.41
C GLY A 132 -13.88 -20.34 -27.59
N VAL A 133 -13.46 -19.17 -28.03
CA VAL A 133 -12.45 -18.36 -27.34
C VAL A 133 -13.04 -17.56 -26.17
N TYR A 134 -14.09 -16.77 -26.42
CA TYR A 134 -14.59 -15.77 -25.47
C TYR A 134 -15.76 -16.24 -24.58
N CYS A 135 -16.49 -17.29 -25.02
CA CYS A 135 -17.56 -17.91 -24.24
C CYS A 135 -17.16 -19.32 -23.73
N GLY A 136 -15.87 -19.64 -23.78
CA GLY A 136 -15.34 -20.96 -23.44
C GLY A 136 -15.05 -21.15 -21.96
N LYS A 137 -13.76 -21.15 -21.59
CA LYS A 137 -13.29 -21.47 -20.23
C LYS A 137 -12.75 -20.28 -19.46
N ILE A 138 -12.35 -19.21 -20.15
CA ILE A 138 -11.80 -17.99 -19.59
C ILE A 138 -12.73 -16.84 -20.00
N GLY A 139 -13.35 -16.19 -19.02
CA GLY A 139 -14.03 -14.94 -19.24
C GLY A 139 -13.00 -13.81 -19.29
N LEU A 140 -12.96 -13.03 -20.34
CA LEU A 140 -12.01 -11.94 -20.51
C LEU A 140 -12.72 -10.61 -20.66
N GLU A 141 -12.41 -9.65 -19.79
CA GLU A 141 -12.84 -8.26 -19.90
C GLU A 141 -11.64 -7.36 -20.19
N PHE A 142 -11.60 -6.77 -21.37
CA PHE A 142 -10.50 -5.92 -21.84
C PHE A 142 -10.96 -4.72 -22.69
N VAL A 143 -12.21 -4.69 -23.05
CA VAL A 143 -12.75 -3.64 -23.97
C VAL A 143 -12.77 -2.26 -23.32
N HIS A 144 -12.82 -2.21 -21.97
CA HIS A 144 -12.76 -0.98 -21.17
C HIS A 144 -11.36 -0.34 -21.12
N LEU A 145 -10.30 -1.00 -21.60
CA LEU A 145 -8.96 -0.43 -21.63
C LEU A 145 -8.88 0.75 -22.59
N GLY A 146 -8.33 1.88 -22.12
CA GLY A 146 -8.16 3.08 -22.96
C GLY A 146 -7.11 2.91 -24.06
N ASN A 147 -6.07 2.11 -23.82
CA ASN A 147 -4.98 1.88 -24.76
C ASN A 147 -5.36 0.86 -25.85
N GLU A 148 -5.30 1.29 -27.10
CA GLU A 148 -5.60 0.44 -28.26
C GLU A 148 -4.62 -0.74 -28.42
N GLU A 149 -3.33 -0.52 -28.15
CA GLU A 149 -2.32 -1.57 -28.30
C GLU A 149 -2.58 -2.73 -27.33
N GLU A 150 -3.03 -2.43 -26.11
CA GLU A 150 -3.39 -3.43 -25.11
C GLU A 150 -4.62 -4.23 -25.56
N ARG A 151 -5.67 -3.56 -26.06
CA ARG A 151 -6.87 -4.25 -26.59
C ARG A 151 -6.54 -5.15 -27.78
N LEU A 152 -5.73 -4.67 -28.72
CA LEU A 152 -5.29 -5.44 -29.88
C LEU A 152 -4.40 -6.60 -29.48
N TRP A 153 -3.57 -6.45 -28.46
CA TRP A 153 -2.73 -7.51 -27.93
C TRP A 153 -3.59 -8.65 -27.34
N PHE A 154 -4.56 -8.33 -26.49
CA PHE A 154 -5.49 -9.33 -25.95
C PHE A 154 -6.24 -10.06 -27.04
N ARG A 155 -6.82 -9.31 -27.98
CA ARG A 155 -7.55 -9.88 -29.10
C ARG A 155 -6.69 -10.86 -29.88
N ARG A 156 -5.50 -10.45 -30.29
CA ARG A 156 -4.58 -11.30 -31.05
C ARG A 156 -4.16 -12.52 -30.26
N THR A 157 -3.73 -12.34 -29.04
CA THR A 157 -3.21 -13.41 -28.18
C THR A 157 -4.28 -14.46 -27.86
N MET A 158 -5.51 -14.05 -27.61
CA MET A 158 -6.63 -14.96 -27.38
C MET A 158 -7.04 -15.70 -28.64
N GLU A 159 -7.17 -15.00 -29.77
CA GLU A 159 -7.62 -15.60 -31.02
C GLU A 159 -6.55 -16.50 -31.66
N GLU A 160 -5.26 -16.24 -31.44
CA GLU A 160 -4.15 -17.12 -31.85
C GLU A 160 -3.98 -18.33 -30.89
N GLY A 161 -4.44 -18.24 -29.64
CA GLY A 161 -4.43 -19.31 -28.66
C GLY A 161 -3.06 -19.76 -28.16
N ALA A 162 -1.99 -19.02 -28.42
CA ALA A 162 -0.62 -19.43 -28.08
C ALA A 162 -0.40 -19.59 -26.56
N LEU A 163 -0.96 -18.69 -25.75
CA LEU A 163 -0.84 -18.71 -24.28
C LEU A 163 -1.93 -19.55 -23.60
N THR A 164 -3.03 -19.84 -24.27
CA THR A 164 -4.14 -20.65 -23.76
C THR A 164 -4.07 -22.11 -24.23
N ARG A 165 -2.91 -22.55 -24.73
CA ARG A 165 -2.69 -23.94 -25.13
C ARG A 165 -2.94 -24.91 -23.97
N PRO A 166 -3.46 -26.10 -24.20
CA PRO A 166 -3.57 -27.13 -23.18
C PRO A 166 -2.24 -27.44 -22.51
N LEU A 167 -2.28 -27.84 -21.24
CA LEU A 167 -1.10 -28.25 -20.50
C LEU A 167 -0.47 -29.51 -21.13
N SER A 168 0.85 -29.57 -21.15
CA SER A 168 1.60 -30.78 -21.51
C SER A 168 1.36 -31.89 -20.47
N LEU A 169 1.76 -33.11 -20.80
CA LEU A 169 1.65 -34.25 -19.89
C LEU A 169 2.34 -33.97 -18.55
N ASP A 170 3.57 -33.47 -18.59
CA ASP A 170 4.37 -33.17 -17.38
C ASP A 170 3.73 -32.06 -16.55
N GLU A 171 3.22 -31.01 -17.20
CA GLU A 171 2.51 -29.92 -16.54
C GLU A 171 1.24 -30.44 -15.85
N LYS A 172 0.45 -31.28 -16.52
CA LYS A 172 -0.75 -31.91 -15.96
C LYS A 172 -0.45 -32.75 -14.71
N LEU A 173 0.62 -33.54 -14.76
CA LEU A 173 1.07 -34.35 -13.63
C LEU A 173 1.61 -33.51 -12.48
N ALA A 174 2.32 -32.41 -12.78
CA ALA A 174 2.80 -31.46 -11.78
C ALA A 174 1.63 -30.80 -11.04
N VAL A 175 0.60 -30.37 -11.76
CA VAL A 175 -0.62 -29.82 -11.17
C VAL A 175 -1.34 -30.85 -10.29
N LEU A 176 -1.45 -32.11 -10.72
CA LEU A 176 -2.06 -33.17 -9.91
C LEU A 176 -1.30 -33.38 -8.59
N ARG A 177 0.02 -33.43 -8.65
CA ARG A 177 0.85 -33.58 -7.44
C ARG A 177 0.67 -32.39 -6.50
N ARG A 178 0.69 -31.18 -7.03
CA ARG A 178 0.53 -29.97 -6.22
C ARG A 178 -0.85 -29.89 -5.58
N LEU A 179 -1.93 -30.16 -6.32
CA LEU A 179 -3.28 -30.24 -5.76
C LEU A 179 -3.40 -31.36 -4.71
N THR A 180 -2.67 -32.47 -4.86
CA THR A 180 -2.62 -33.53 -3.86
C THR A 180 -1.91 -33.08 -2.57
N GLU A 181 -0.84 -32.30 -2.68
CA GLU A 181 -0.15 -31.72 -1.52
C GLU A 181 -1.06 -30.75 -0.76
N VAL A 182 -1.78 -29.87 -1.48
CA VAL A 182 -2.71 -28.89 -0.90
C VAL A 182 -3.88 -29.61 -0.19
N ASP A 183 -4.62 -30.44 -0.90
CA ASP A 183 -5.76 -31.20 -0.36
C ASP A 183 -5.33 -32.13 0.79
N GLY A 184 -4.16 -32.76 0.66
CA GLY A 184 -3.60 -33.65 1.66
C GLY A 184 -3.22 -32.93 2.95
N LEU A 185 -2.63 -31.72 2.87
CA LEU A 185 -2.33 -30.86 4.03
C LEU A 185 -3.63 -30.44 4.74
N GLU A 186 -4.63 -29.95 3.99
CA GLU A 186 -5.92 -29.56 4.56
C GLU A 186 -6.60 -30.71 5.29
N ARG A 187 -6.66 -31.89 4.67
CA ARG A 187 -7.22 -33.10 5.31
C ARG A 187 -6.42 -33.54 6.53
N PHE A 188 -5.11 -33.40 6.50
CA PHE A 188 -4.25 -33.69 7.64
C PHE A 188 -4.52 -32.75 8.80
N LEU A 189 -4.51 -31.45 8.55
CA LEU A 189 -4.77 -30.43 9.57
C LEU A 189 -6.17 -30.56 10.17
N GLN A 190 -7.17 -30.90 9.36
CA GLN A 190 -8.53 -31.14 9.84
C GLN A 190 -8.60 -32.29 10.85
N ARG A 191 -7.79 -33.34 10.68
CA ARG A 191 -7.76 -34.49 11.60
C ARG A 191 -6.88 -34.28 12.81
N ALA A 192 -5.68 -33.74 12.59
CA ALA A 192 -4.68 -33.57 13.65
C ALA A 192 -4.97 -32.39 14.58
N TYR A 193 -5.58 -31.34 14.07
CA TYR A 193 -5.82 -30.07 14.79
C TYR A 193 -7.29 -29.64 14.71
N LEU A 194 -8.18 -30.57 15.05
CA LEU A 194 -9.62 -30.31 15.03
C LEU A 194 -9.99 -29.10 15.88
N GLY A 195 -10.74 -28.15 15.29
CA GLY A 195 -11.18 -26.94 15.96
C GLY A 195 -10.14 -25.80 16.04
N TYR A 196 -8.93 -26.00 15.52
CA TYR A 196 -7.96 -24.91 15.37
C TYR A 196 -8.24 -24.11 14.12
N LYS A 197 -8.23 -22.79 14.23
CA LYS A 197 -8.38 -21.88 13.06
C LYS A 197 -7.19 -22.02 12.12
N ARG A 198 -7.45 -22.27 10.86
CA ARG A 198 -6.47 -22.34 9.78
C ARG A 198 -6.89 -21.60 8.51
N PHE A 199 -8.17 -21.23 8.38
CA PHE A 199 -8.76 -20.58 7.21
C PHE A 199 -8.47 -21.36 5.92
N SER A 200 -9.06 -22.55 5.84
CA SER A 200 -8.86 -23.51 4.77
C SER A 200 -9.05 -22.92 3.38
N ILE A 201 -8.18 -23.31 2.46
CA ILE A 201 -8.23 -22.94 1.03
C ILE A 201 -9.19 -23.83 0.23
N GLU A 202 -9.69 -24.94 0.81
CA GLU A 202 -10.48 -25.94 0.08
C GLU A 202 -11.65 -25.32 -0.70
N GLY A 203 -11.69 -25.66 -1.99
CA GLY A 203 -12.59 -25.10 -2.99
C GLY A 203 -11.95 -24.05 -3.90
N THR A 204 -10.72 -23.60 -3.55
CA THR A 204 -9.88 -22.70 -4.34
C THR A 204 -8.42 -23.14 -4.34
N ASP A 205 -8.19 -24.42 -4.15
CA ASP A 205 -6.88 -25.10 -4.05
C ASP A 205 -5.95 -24.79 -5.22
N VAL A 206 -6.53 -24.53 -6.38
CA VAL A 206 -5.82 -24.20 -7.62
C VAL A 206 -4.97 -22.91 -7.51
N LEU A 207 -5.22 -22.07 -6.51
CA LEU A 207 -4.39 -20.88 -6.23
C LEU A 207 -2.92 -21.26 -6.11
N VAL A 208 -2.58 -22.37 -5.45
CA VAL A 208 -1.18 -22.77 -5.23
C VAL A 208 -0.47 -23.10 -6.54
N PRO A 209 -0.97 -23.98 -7.43
CA PRO A 209 -0.36 -24.17 -8.74
C PRO A 209 -0.40 -22.93 -9.63
N MET A 210 -1.37 -22.02 -9.47
CA MET A 210 -1.37 -20.72 -10.17
C MET A 210 -0.19 -19.85 -9.75
N ILE A 211 0.09 -19.76 -8.46
CA ILE A 211 1.27 -19.01 -7.96
C ILE A 211 2.56 -19.68 -8.44
N ASP A 212 2.65 -21.01 -8.45
CA ASP A 212 3.81 -21.74 -8.97
C ASP A 212 4.09 -21.38 -10.45
N GLU A 213 3.04 -21.32 -11.28
CA GLU A 213 3.16 -20.90 -12.68
C GLU A 213 3.57 -19.42 -12.80
N ALA A 214 2.98 -18.53 -11.98
CA ALA A 214 3.34 -17.11 -11.98
C ALA A 214 4.81 -16.90 -11.63
N ILE A 215 5.32 -17.56 -10.60
CA ILE A 215 6.74 -17.53 -10.22
C ILE A 215 7.62 -18.04 -11.37
N THR A 216 7.21 -19.15 -11.99
CA THR A 216 7.95 -19.75 -13.09
C THR A 216 8.04 -18.79 -14.29
N ARG A 217 6.91 -18.20 -14.70
CA ARG A 217 6.87 -17.24 -15.81
C ARG A 217 7.60 -15.95 -15.48
N GLY A 218 7.41 -15.41 -14.27
CA GLY A 218 8.14 -14.23 -13.81
C GLY A 218 9.66 -14.42 -13.86
N ALA A 219 10.16 -15.57 -13.35
CA ALA A 219 11.59 -15.89 -13.39
C ALA A 219 12.11 -15.99 -14.83
N GLN A 220 11.33 -16.58 -15.76
CA GLN A 220 11.64 -16.66 -17.19
C GLN A 220 11.61 -15.27 -17.84
N GLY A 221 10.71 -14.37 -17.42
CA GLY A 221 10.59 -12.98 -17.85
C GLY A 221 11.66 -12.04 -17.29
N GLY A 222 12.54 -12.53 -16.39
CA GLY A 222 13.66 -11.78 -15.83
C GLY A 222 13.53 -11.37 -14.38
N ALA A 223 12.43 -11.70 -13.70
CA ALA A 223 12.29 -11.46 -12.27
C ALA A 223 13.32 -12.25 -11.46
N ARG A 224 13.78 -11.65 -10.37
CA ARG A 224 14.73 -12.24 -9.42
C ARG A 224 14.16 -12.29 -8.02
N GLN A 225 13.05 -11.61 -7.83
CA GLN A 225 12.30 -11.61 -6.58
C GLN A 225 10.80 -11.59 -6.85
N VAL A 226 10.03 -12.26 -6.01
CA VAL A 226 8.58 -12.16 -5.92
C VAL A 226 8.23 -11.59 -4.57
N VAL A 227 7.38 -10.58 -4.54
CA VAL A 227 6.82 -10.02 -3.29
C VAL A 227 5.33 -10.29 -3.30
N MET A 228 4.84 -10.93 -2.25
CA MET A 228 3.44 -11.31 -2.14
C MET A 228 2.76 -10.63 -0.95
N GLY A 229 1.52 -10.19 -1.17
CA GLY A 229 0.57 -9.79 -0.13
C GLY A 229 -0.67 -10.66 -0.23
N MET A 230 -1.20 -11.12 0.91
CA MET A 230 -2.42 -11.92 0.91
C MET A 230 -3.15 -11.87 2.24
N ALA A 231 -4.46 -12.07 2.20
CA ALA A 231 -5.27 -12.32 3.38
C ALA A 231 -4.95 -13.69 4.04
N HIS A 232 -5.65 -14.01 5.12
CA HIS A 232 -5.40 -15.21 5.91
C HIS A 232 -5.78 -16.53 5.20
N ARG A 233 -6.81 -16.54 4.30
CA ARG A 233 -7.30 -17.75 3.66
C ARG A 233 -6.29 -18.35 2.69
N GLY A 234 -5.93 -19.61 2.93
CA GLY A 234 -4.92 -20.32 2.14
C GLY A 234 -3.47 -19.96 2.50
N ARG A 235 -3.23 -19.03 3.42
CA ARG A 235 -1.87 -18.60 3.78
C ARG A 235 -0.98 -19.75 4.25
N LEU A 236 -1.52 -20.68 5.02
CA LEU A 236 -0.75 -21.85 5.50
C LEU A 236 -0.27 -22.74 4.34
N ASN A 237 -1.10 -22.94 3.32
CA ASN A 237 -0.70 -23.64 2.10
C ASN A 237 0.35 -22.85 1.30
N VAL A 238 0.21 -21.52 1.20
CA VAL A 238 1.19 -20.66 0.53
C VAL A 238 2.53 -20.68 1.27
N LEU A 239 2.53 -20.55 2.60
CA LEU A 239 3.73 -20.64 3.44
C LEU A 239 4.48 -21.95 3.19
N THR A 240 3.76 -23.07 3.20
CA THR A 240 4.36 -24.40 3.09
C THR A 240 4.75 -24.75 1.65
N HIS A 241 3.83 -24.63 0.71
CA HIS A 241 4.01 -25.16 -0.65
C HIS A 241 4.61 -24.17 -1.63
N VAL A 242 4.48 -22.86 -1.35
CA VAL A 242 5.05 -21.80 -2.21
C VAL A 242 6.32 -21.24 -1.60
N MET A 243 6.28 -20.81 -0.33
CA MET A 243 7.40 -20.14 0.32
C MET A 243 8.47 -21.11 0.81
N GLY A 244 8.11 -22.37 1.05
CA GLY A 244 9.05 -23.41 1.47
C GLY A 244 9.17 -23.60 2.98
N MET A 245 8.23 -23.07 3.77
CA MET A 245 8.14 -23.39 5.21
C MET A 245 8.00 -24.89 5.39
N SER A 246 8.80 -25.48 6.25
CA SER A 246 8.75 -26.92 6.50
C SER A 246 7.47 -27.34 7.24
N TYR A 247 7.04 -28.59 7.06
CA TYR A 247 5.89 -29.10 7.82
C TYR A 247 6.18 -29.15 9.34
N VAL A 248 7.44 -29.31 9.74
CA VAL A 248 7.84 -29.26 11.15
C VAL A 248 7.59 -27.88 11.73
N GLU A 249 8.03 -26.83 11.04
CA GLU A 249 7.76 -25.44 11.44
C GLU A 249 6.25 -25.17 11.48
N MET A 250 5.52 -25.57 10.42
CA MET A 250 4.07 -25.40 10.35
C MET A 250 3.35 -26.07 11.52
N PHE A 251 3.70 -27.31 11.84
CA PHE A 251 3.10 -28.01 12.99
C PHE A 251 3.52 -27.41 14.32
N GLY A 252 4.75 -26.90 14.42
CA GLY A 252 5.22 -26.14 15.56
C GLY A 252 4.32 -24.95 15.89
N GLU A 253 3.86 -24.22 14.87
CA GLU A 253 2.92 -23.11 15.03
C GLU A 253 1.55 -23.55 15.59
N PHE A 254 1.10 -24.77 15.28
CA PHE A 254 -0.11 -25.33 15.89
C PHE A 254 0.09 -25.81 17.33
N GLU A 255 1.28 -26.28 17.66
CA GLU A 255 1.63 -26.78 18.99
C GLU A 255 2.09 -25.67 19.96
N GLY A 256 2.20 -24.43 19.48
CA GLY A 256 2.74 -23.32 20.26
C GLY A 256 4.25 -23.46 20.51
N ARG A 257 4.93 -24.31 19.76
CA ARG A 257 6.38 -24.36 19.71
C ARG A 257 6.83 -23.14 18.96
N GLN A 258 7.37 -22.15 19.66
CA GLN A 258 7.95 -21.01 19.00
C GLN A 258 9.12 -21.52 18.14
N GLY A 259 9.00 -21.42 16.83
CA GLY A 259 10.15 -21.45 15.94
C GLY A 259 11.12 -20.34 16.34
N GLU A 260 12.27 -20.24 15.70
CA GLU A 260 13.16 -19.08 15.82
C GLU A 260 12.41 -17.80 15.36
N THR A 261 11.38 -17.41 16.13
CA THR A 261 10.82 -16.06 16.02
C THR A 261 11.99 -15.11 16.25
N SER A 262 12.13 -14.12 15.40
CA SER A 262 13.24 -13.19 15.49
C SER A 262 13.40 -12.76 16.95
N ALA A 263 14.64 -12.64 17.44
CA ALA A 263 14.94 -12.21 18.81
C ALA A 263 14.26 -10.89 19.22
N ASP A 264 13.68 -10.19 18.27
CA ASP A 264 12.98 -8.92 18.41
C ASP A 264 11.46 -9.05 18.59
N SER A 265 10.83 -10.20 18.31
CA SER A 265 9.38 -10.38 18.52
C SER A 265 9.08 -10.65 19.99
N SER A 266 8.37 -9.75 20.66
CA SER A 266 8.04 -9.86 22.08
C SER A 266 6.70 -10.53 22.36
N THR A 267 5.70 -10.34 21.47
CA THR A 267 4.34 -10.87 21.62
C THR A 267 4.00 -11.97 20.64
N GLY A 268 4.64 -11.99 19.44
CA GLY A 268 4.28 -12.86 18.35
C GLY A 268 2.92 -12.52 17.74
N ASP A 269 2.53 -13.29 16.72
CA ASP A 269 1.22 -13.19 16.08
C ASP A 269 0.69 -14.59 15.75
N VAL A 270 -0.56 -14.66 15.29
CA VAL A 270 -1.19 -15.92 14.89
C VAL A 270 -0.59 -16.43 13.58
N LYS A 271 -0.47 -17.76 13.46
CA LYS A 271 0.17 -18.43 12.31
C LYS A 271 -0.32 -18.01 10.91
N TYR A 272 -1.57 -17.59 10.80
CA TYR A 272 -2.17 -17.16 9.53
C TYR A 272 -1.98 -15.66 9.23
N HIS A 273 -1.10 -14.97 9.99
CA HIS A 273 -0.62 -13.61 9.71
C HIS A 273 0.88 -13.56 9.39
N LEU A 274 1.61 -14.65 9.61
CA LEU A 274 3.06 -14.68 9.47
C LEU A 274 3.50 -14.34 8.05
N GLY A 275 4.55 -13.53 7.94
CA GLY A 275 5.35 -13.38 6.75
C GLY A 275 6.36 -14.53 6.62
N TYR A 276 7.00 -14.63 5.46
CA TYR A 276 8.04 -15.61 5.25
C TYR A 276 8.96 -15.20 4.10
N GLU A 277 10.23 -15.47 4.26
CA GLU A 277 11.24 -15.33 3.20
C GLU A 277 11.69 -16.73 2.75
N GLY A 278 11.74 -16.94 1.45
CA GLY A 278 12.16 -18.21 0.87
C GLY A 278 12.90 -18.02 -0.46
N GLU A 279 13.37 -19.12 -1.00
CA GLU A 279 14.01 -19.15 -2.31
C GLU A 279 13.50 -20.35 -3.12
N ARG A 280 13.40 -20.15 -4.45
CA ARG A 280 13.01 -21.22 -5.38
C ARG A 280 13.94 -21.25 -6.60
N LYS A 281 14.27 -22.45 -7.05
CA LYS A 281 14.99 -22.66 -8.31
C LYS A 281 14.00 -22.83 -9.45
N VAL A 282 14.14 -22.03 -10.49
CA VAL A 282 13.42 -22.13 -11.76
C VAL A 282 14.44 -22.28 -12.89
N GLY A 283 14.63 -23.48 -13.38
CA GLY A 283 15.73 -23.76 -14.28
C GLY A 283 17.09 -23.42 -13.65
N ALA A 284 17.86 -22.56 -14.28
CA ALA A 284 19.16 -22.08 -13.76
C ALA A 284 19.04 -20.85 -12.82
N THR A 285 17.85 -20.28 -12.69
CA THR A 285 17.63 -19.07 -11.90
C THR A 285 17.17 -19.40 -10.48
N THR A 286 17.79 -18.81 -9.47
CA THR A 286 17.25 -18.76 -8.11
C THR A 286 16.45 -17.47 -7.98
N ILE A 287 15.20 -17.57 -7.60
CA ILE A 287 14.31 -16.43 -7.36
C ILE A 287 13.99 -16.35 -5.86
N LYS A 288 14.12 -15.16 -5.31
CA LYS A 288 13.74 -14.89 -3.92
C LYS A 288 12.23 -14.74 -3.81
N LEU A 289 11.67 -15.25 -2.74
CA LEU A 289 10.25 -15.16 -2.44
C LEU A 289 10.08 -14.46 -1.11
N GLU A 290 9.19 -13.50 -1.05
CA GLU A 290 8.87 -12.78 0.18
C GLU A 290 7.36 -12.61 0.30
N LEU A 291 6.81 -13.14 1.38
CA LEU A 291 5.41 -12.96 1.75
C LEU A 291 5.34 -11.96 2.89
N ALA A 292 4.74 -10.81 2.65
CA ALA A 292 4.55 -9.80 3.67
C ALA A 292 3.67 -10.32 4.81
N PRO A 293 4.04 -10.11 6.08
CA PRO A 293 3.10 -10.34 7.18
C PRO A 293 1.97 -9.32 7.10
N ASN A 294 0.77 -9.69 7.57
CA ASN A 294 -0.34 -8.76 7.66
C ASN A 294 -1.34 -9.14 8.75
N PRO A 295 -2.08 -8.16 9.27
CA PRO A 295 -3.15 -8.40 10.22
C PRO A 295 -4.42 -8.90 9.53
N SER A 296 -5.51 -9.10 10.29
CA SER A 296 -6.84 -9.40 9.76
C SER A 296 -7.54 -8.24 9.05
N HIS A 297 -6.90 -7.09 8.90
CA HIS A 297 -7.34 -5.97 8.06
C HIS A 297 -6.95 -6.29 6.61
N LEU A 298 -7.87 -6.91 5.87
CA LEU A 298 -7.57 -7.80 4.75
C LEU A 298 -6.77 -7.16 3.62
N GLU A 299 -7.11 -5.94 3.22
CA GLU A 299 -6.57 -5.31 2.01
C GLU A 299 -5.47 -4.26 2.31
N VAL A 300 -5.20 -3.96 3.59
CA VAL A 300 -4.18 -2.95 3.94
C VAL A 300 -2.75 -3.38 3.61
N VAL A 301 -2.52 -4.67 3.38
CA VAL A 301 -1.24 -5.21 2.90
C VAL A 301 -0.95 -4.85 1.44
N ASN A 302 -1.95 -4.48 0.65
CA ASN A 302 -1.79 -4.20 -0.78
C ASN A 302 -0.77 -3.09 -1.05
N PRO A 303 -0.92 -1.87 -0.48
CA PRO A 303 0.07 -0.83 -0.65
C PRO A 303 1.40 -1.15 0.05
N VAL A 304 1.38 -1.89 1.17
CA VAL A 304 2.61 -2.32 1.87
C VAL A 304 3.47 -3.18 0.95
N MET A 305 2.89 -4.23 0.38
CA MET A 305 3.56 -5.12 -0.56
C MET A 305 4.07 -4.36 -1.79
N SER A 306 3.29 -3.41 -2.31
CA SER A 306 3.69 -2.57 -3.45
C SER A 306 4.89 -1.68 -3.10
N GLY A 307 4.94 -1.13 -1.89
CA GLY A 307 6.08 -0.36 -1.39
C GLY A 307 7.35 -1.21 -1.27
N MET A 308 7.24 -2.43 -0.74
CA MET A 308 8.35 -3.39 -0.68
C MET A 308 8.87 -3.70 -2.08
N ALA A 309 7.98 -4.02 -3.02
CA ALA A 309 8.35 -4.30 -4.41
C ALA A 309 9.09 -3.12 -5.05
N ARG A 310 8.61 -1.89 -4.84
CA ARG A 310 9.26 -0.66 -5.33
C ARG A 310 10.68 -0.50 -4.80
N ALA A 311 10.90 -0.78 -3.52
CA ALA A 311 12.22 -0.68 -2.90
C ALA A 311 13.21 -1.68 -3.51
N TYR A 312 12.79 -2.92 -3.72
CA TYR A 312 13.63 -3.96 -4.31
C TYR A 312 13.94 -3.73 -5.81
N GLN A 313 13.12 -2.98 -6.52
CA GLN A 313 13.35 -2.64 -7.92
C GLN A 313 14.49 -1.64 -8.13
N ARG A 314 15.00 -1.02 -7.06
CA ARG A 314 16.11 -0.08 -7.15
C ARG A 314 17.42 -0.79 -7.50
N MET A 315 18.11 -0.33 -8.53
CA MET A 315 19.42 -0.83 -8.94
C MET A 315 20.48 0.26 -8.86
N ALA A 316 21.64 -0.07 -8.32
CA ALA A 316 22.80 0.82 -8.35
C ALA A 316 23.23 1.07 -9.81
N GLY A 317 23.32 2.34 -10.21
CA GLY A 317 23.85 2.75 -11.52
C GLY A 317 22.86 2.75 -12.68
N ALA A 318 21.59 2.44 -12.50
CA ALA A 318 20.57 2.66 -13.53
C ALA A 318 20.29 4.17 -13.69
N GLN A 319 20.02 4.62 -14.92
CA GLN A 319 19.79 6.04 -15.22
C GLN A 319 18.57 6.62 -14.47
N ASP A 320 17.54 5.77 -14.25
CA ASP A 320 16.36 6.03 -13.41
C ASP A 320 16.46 5.36 -12.03
N GLY A 321 17.61 4.73 -11.72
CA GLY A 321 17.83 4.03 -10.45
C GLY A 321 16.92 2.82 -10.22
N ARG A 322 16.22 2.27 -11.27
CA ARG A 322 15.16 1.29 -11.09
C ARG A 322 15.04 0.31 -12.27
N ASN A 323 14.70 -0.97 -11.96
CA ASN A 323 14.29 -1.96 -12.94
C ASN A 323 13.01 -2.67 -12.49
N GLU A 324 11.88 -2.33 -13.08
CA GLU A 324 10.56 -2.86 -12.76
C GLU A 324 10.43 -4.38 -13.01
N ARG A 325 11.20 -4.93 -13.94
CA ARG A 325 11.19 -6.37 -14.26
C ARG A 325 11.86 -7.24 -13.21
N LEU A 326 12.68 -6.68 -12.31
CA LEU A 326 13.37 -7.45 -11.28
C LEU A 326 12.43 -8.08 -10.25
N VAL A 327 11.27 -7.47 -10.01
CA VAL A 327 10.33 -7.91 -9.01
C VAL A 327 8.98 -8.20 -9.65
N LEU A 328 8.41 -9.36 -9.34
CA LEU A 328 7.03 -9.70 -9.64
C LEU A 328 6.18 -9.50 -8.37
N PRO A 329 5.38 -8.43 -8.27
CA PRO A 329 4.41 -8.30 -7.21
C PRO A 329 3.19 -9.18 -7.47
N ILE A 330 2.72 -9.91 -6.44
CA ILE A 330 1.50 -10.73 -6.49
C ILE A 330 0.63 -10.34 -5.29
N CYS A 331 -0.58 -9.88 -5.56
CA CYS A 331 -1.55 -9.50 -4.52
C CYS A 331 -2.77 -10.43 -4.56
N ILE A 332 -3.06 -11.09 -3.44
CA ILE A 332 -4.13 -12.08 -3.35
C ILE A 332 -5.23 -11.53 -2.45
N HIS A 333 -6.43 -11.43 -2.99
CA HIS A 333 -7.60 -10.77 -2.40
C HIS A 333 -8.71 -11.74 -2.06
N GLY A 334 -9.59 -11.34 -1.13
CA GLY A 334 -10.90 -11.97 -0.92
C GLY A 334 -11.98 -11.27 -1.72
N ASP A 335 -12.97 -12.02 -2.21
CA ASP A 335 -14.06 -11.53 -3.07
C ASP A 335 -15.00 -10.52 -2.39
N ALA A 336 -15.14 -10.59 -1.08
CA ALA A 336 -15.94 -9.62 -0.32
C ALA A 336 -15.14 -8.37 0.07
N ALA A 337 -13.84 -8.53 0.38
CA ALA A 337 -12.96 -7.43 0.79
C ALA A 337 -12.58 -6.53 -0.39
N PHE A 338 -12.25 -7.11 -1.54
CA PHE A 338 -11.79 -6.38 -2.72
C PHE A 338 -12.76 -5.26 -3.16
N PRO A 339 -14.06 -5.48 -3.35
CA PRO A 339 -14.98 -4.40 -3.66
C PRO A 339 -15.38 -3.52 -2.47
N GLY A 340 -15.19 -4.00 -1.23
CA GLY A 340 -15.69 -3.35 -0.02
C GLY A 340 -14.71 -2.42 0.67
N GLU A 341 -13.41 -2.66 0.57
CA GLU A 341 -12.40 -1.90 1.31
C GLU A 341 -11.79 -0.78 0.48
N GLY A 342 -11.91 0.47 0.96
CA GLY A 342 -11.48 1.68 0.24
C GLY A 342 -10.00 1.73 -0.10
N VAL A 343 -9.14 1.00 0.62
CA VAL A 343 -7.69 0.92 0.34
C VAL A 343 -7.39 0.24 -1.00
N VAL A 344 -8.30 -0.58 -1.52
CA VAL A 344 -8.16 -1.24 -2.84
C VAL A 344 -8.12 -0.22 -3.97
N PRO A 345 -9.15 0.63 -4.19
CA PRO A 345 -9.09 1.67 -5.21
C PRO A 345 -7.98 2.71 -4.95
N GLU A 346 -7.65 3.02 -3.70
CA GLU A 346 -6.49 3.86 -3.38
C GLU A 346 -5.19 3.22 -3.91
N THR A 347 -4.99 1.92 -3.71
CA THR A 347 -3.81 1.20 -4.20
C THR A 347 -3.76 1.14 -5.73
N PHE A 348 -4.89 0.89 -6.39
CA PHE A 348 -4.94 0.93 -7.87
C PHE A 348 -4.61 2.33 -8.40
N ASN A 349 -5.03 3.38 -7.71
CA ASN A 349 -4.68 4.74 -8.11
C ASN A 349 -3.15 4.99 -8.04
N LEU A 350 -2.41 4.28 -7.19
CA LEU A 350 -0.95 4.37 -7.14
C LEU A 350 -0.24 3.69 -8.31
N SER A 351 -0.86 2.71 -8.95
CA SER A 351 -0.21 1.75 -9.85
C SER A 351 0.51 2.38 -11.06
N ARG A 352 0.03 3.52 -11.55
CA ARG A 352 0.61 4.23 -12.71
C ARG A 352 1.33 5.52 -12.32
N LEU A 353 1.29 5.93 -11.04
CA LEU A 353 1.89 7.18 -10.62
C LEU A 353 3.41 7.10 -10.52
N ARG A 354 4.10 8.16 -10.95
CA ARG A 354 5.56 8.27 -11.02
C ARG A 354 6.28 7.82 -9.74
N GLY A 355 5.76 8.20 -8.58
CA GLY A 355 6.36 7.88 -7.28
C GLY A 355 6.10 6.46 -6.79
N TYR A 356 5.12 5.74 -7.36
CA TYR A 356 4.53 4.55 -6.74
C TYR A 356 4.44 3.32 -7.65
N ARG A 357 4.43 3.49 -8.95
CA ARG A 357 4.30 2.38 -9.91
C ARG A 357 5.39 1.32 -9.70
N VAL A 358 5.00 0.05 -9.88
CA VAL A 358 5.86 -1.13 -9.70
C VAL A 358 6.00 -1.99 -10.96
N GLY A 359 5.56 -1.47 -12.11
CA GLY A 359 5.62 -2.19 -13.39
C GLY A 359 4.62 -3.33 -13.49
N GLY A 360 3.46 -3.14 -12.88
CA GLY A 360 2.33 -4.06 -12.89
C GLY A 360 2.37 -5.11 -11.78
N THR A 361 1.24 -5.24 -11.11
CA THR A 361 0.95 -6.26 -10.09
C THR A 361 0.03 -7.33 -10.68
N LEU A 362 0.32 -8.60 -10.41
CA LEU A 362 -0.61 -9.68 -10.65
C LEU A 362 -1.58 -9.75 -9.46
N HIS A 363 -2.81 -9.33 -9.68
CA HIS A 363 -3.89 -9.45 -8.70
C HIS A 363 -4.64 -10.77 -8.88
N ILE A 364 -4.95 -11.46 -7.79
CA ILE A 364 -5.74 -12.70 -7.82
C ILE A 364 -6.84 -12.60 -6.75
N ILE A 365 -8.09 -12.54 -7.17
CA ILE A 365 -9.22 -12.68 -6.25
C ILE A 365 -9.51 -14.16 -6.04
N VAL A 366 -9.41 -14.63 -4.82
CA VAL A 366 -9.84 -15.97 -4.39
C VAL A 366 -11.32 -15.88 -4.04
N ASN A 367 -12.15 -16.03 -5.06
CA ASN A 367 -13.59 -15.78 -4.99
C ASN A 367 -14.34 -17.04 -4.55
N ASN A 368 -14.62 -17.15 -3.28
CA ASN A 368 -15.40 -18.26 -2.73
C ASN A 368 -16.90 -17.97 -2.62
N GLN A 369 -17.35 -16.84 -3.16
CA GLN A 369 -18.76 -16.43 -3.32
C GLN A 369 -19.50 -16.16 -2.01
N VAL A 370 -18.80 -16.01 -0.88
CA VAL A 370 -19.40 -15.65 0.40
C VAL A 370 -18.41 -14.89 1.28
N GLY A 371 -18.81 -13.77 1.81
CA GLY A 371 -18.03 -13.00 2.78
C GLY A 371 -18.48 -13.36 4.20
N PHE A 372 -17.66 -13.99 5.01
CA PHE A 372 -18.01 -14.56 6.32
C PHE A 372 -19.39 -15.28 6.30
N THR A 373 -20.50 -14.52 6.49
CA THR A 373 -21.90 -14.96 6.38
C THR A 373 -22.71 -14.11 5.41
N THR A 374 -22.06 -13.24 4.64
CA THR A 374 -22.72 -12.26 3.77
C THR A 374 -22.70 -12.76 2.32
N ASP A 375 -23.88 -12.86 1.74
CA ASP A 375 -24.04 -13.24 0.33
C ASP A 375 -23.58 -12.09 -0.61
N PRO A 376 -23.19 -12.40 -1.84
CA PRO A 376 -22.73 -11.38 -2.80
C PRO A 376 -23.70 -10.22 -3.03
N ILE A 377 -25.01 -10.49 -2.95
CA ILE A 377 -26.06 -9.48 -3.13
C ILE A 377 -26.05 -8.39 -2.05
N ASP A 378 -25.57 -8.73 -0.84
CA ASP A 378 -25.44 -7.81 0.29
C ASP A 378 -24.00 -7.26 0.43
N ALA A 379 -23.05 -7.88 -0.28
CA ALA A 379 -21.63 -7.53 -0.17
C ALA A 379 -21.17 -6.51 -1.23
N ARG A 380 -21.79 -6.48 -2.40
CA ARG A 380 -21.37 -5.60 -3.50
C ARG A 380 -22.53 -5.22 -4.41
N SER A 381 -22.43 -4.02 -4.98
CA SER A 381 -23.40 -3.51 -5.99
C SER A 381 -23.04 -3.92 -7.41
N THR A 382 -21.83 -4.47 -7.62
CA THR A 382 -21.31 -4.83 -8.93
C THR A 382 -21.60 -6.28 -9.26
N HIS A 383 -21.58 -6.62 -10.56
CA HIS A 383 -21.81 -7.99 -11.01
C HIS A 383 -20.68 -8.92 -10.54
N TYR A 384 -19.45 -8.57 -10.87
CA TYR A 384 -18.26 -9.28 -10.40
C TYR A 384 -17.62 -8.60 -9.20
N ALA A 385 -16.92 -9.37 -8.38
CA ALA A 385 -16.09 -8.83 -7.31
C ALA A 385 -14.95 -7.94 -7.86
N SER A 386 -14.49 -8.24 -9.05
CA SER A 386 -13.40 -7.57 -9.76
C SER A 386 -13.78 -6.24 -10.43
N ASP A 387 -15.06 -5.90 -10.55
CA ASP A 387 -15.52 -4.73 -11.29
C ASP A 387 -14.89 -3.39 -10.89
N PRO A 388 -14.53 -3.13 -9.60
CA PRO A 388 -13.83 -1.90 -9.24
C PRO A 388 -12.52 -1.68 -9.99
N ALA A 389 -11.82 -2.73 -10.39
CA ALA A 389 -10.56 -2.66 -11.13
C ALA A 389 -10.71 -2.06 -12.54
N LYS A 390 -11.90 -2.21 -13.15
CA LYS A 390 -12.19 -1.68 -14.49
C LYS A 390 -12.13 -0.16 -14.55
N GLY A 391 -12.45 0.53 -13.47
CA GLY A 391 -12.32 1.99 -13.37
C GLY A 391 -10.87 2.50 -13.43
N PHE A 392 -9.91 1.61 -13.22
CA PHE A 392 -8.47 1.88 -13.30
C PHE A 392 -7.83 1.28 -14.56
N GLU A 393 -8.66 0.88 -15.53
CA GLU A 393 -8.22 0.27 -16.79
C GLU A 393 -7.38 -1.01 -16.58
N VAL A 394 -7.77 -1.84 -15.62
CA VAL A 394 -7.12 -3.13 -15.34
C VAL A 394 -7.90 -4.23 -16.07
N PRO A 395 -7.26 -5.02 -16.95
CA PRO A 395 -7.93 -6.14 -17.60
C PRO A 395 -8.23 -7.25 -16.59
N VAL A 396 -9.37 -7.92 -16.77
CA VAL A 396 -9.87 -8.95 -15.87
C VAL A 396 -10.05 -10.28 -16.59
N LEU A 397 -9.53 -11.34 -15.96
CA LEU A 397 -9.74 -12.72 -16.40
C LEU A 397 -10.56 -13.48 -15.33
N HIS A 398 -11.65 -14.11 -15.73
CA HIS A 398 -12.47 -14.93 -14.85
C HIS A 398 -12.25 -16.41 -15.17
N VAL A 399 -12.01 -17.23 -14.15
CA VAL A 399 -11.78 -18.66 -14.30
C VAL A 399 -12.50 -19.47 -13.23
N ASN A 400 -12.93 -20.68 -13.59
CA ASN A 400 -13.48 -21.66 -12.67
C ASN A 400 -12.35 -22.38 -11.93
N ALA A 401 -12.37 -22.38 -10.59
CA ALA A 401 -11.33 -22.99 -9.75
C ALA A 401 -11.17 -24.50 -9.97
N ASP A 402 -12.18 -25.19 -10.52
CA ASP A 402 -12.11 -26.60 -10.86
C ASP A 402 -11.46 -26.88 -12.23
N ASP A 403 -11.31 -25.85 -13.09
CA ASP A 403 -10.61 -26.00 -14.36
C ASP A 403 -9.15 -25.54 -14.29
N ALA A 404 -8.29 -26.44 -13.81
CA ALA A 404 -6.87 -26.14 -13.64
C ALA A 404 -6.17 -25.70 -14.94
N ASP A 405 -6.58 -26.25 -16.12
CA ASP A 405 -6.05 -25.80 -17.42
C ASP A 405 -6.34 -24.32 -17.65
N ALA A 406 -7.59 -23.89 -17.44
CA ALA A 406 -8.00 -22.51 -17.60
C ALA A 406 -7.31 -21.58 -16.60
N CYS A 407 -7.17 -22.02 -15.35
CA CYS A 407 -6.48 -21.25 -14.31
C CYS A 407 -5.00 -21.01 -14.65
N ILE A 408 -4.29 -22.04 -15.08
CA ILE A 408 -2.88 -21.91 -15.49
C ILE A 408 -2.75 -21.06 -16.78
N ALA A 409 -3.66 -21.23 -17.74
CA ALA A 409 -3.68 -20.41 -18.95
C ALA A 409 -3.93 -18.93 -18.65
N ALA A 410 -4.83 -18.62 -17.71
CA ALA A 410 -5.08 -17.25 -17.25
C ALA A 410 -3.82 -16.62 -16.63
N VAL A 411 -3.09 -17.37 -15.81
CA VAL A 411 -1.81 -16.89 -15.26
C VAL A 411 -0.78 -16.60 -16.34
N ARG A 412 -0.66 -17.48 -17.36
CA ARG A 412 0.25 -17.28 -18.49
C ARG A 412 -0.08 -16.00 -19.24
N LEU A 413 -1.36 -15.78 -19.52
CA LEU A 413 -1.84 -14.59 -20.20
C LEU A 413 -1.60 -13.34 -19.36
N ALA A 414 -1.90 -13.39 -18.07
CA ALA A 414 -1.73 -12.28 -17.15
C ALA A 414 -0.26 -11.86 -16.99
N VAL A 415 0.65 -12.82 -16.77
CA VAL A 415 2.08 -12.52 -16.64
C VAL A 415 2.65 -11.99 -17.95
N ALA A 416 2.25 -12.56 -19.12
CA ALA A 416 2.69 -12.07 -20.42
C ALA A 416 2.21 -10.63 -20.70
N TYR A 417 0.97 -10.30 -20.33
CA TYR A 417 0.44 -8.93 -20.43
C TYR A 417 1.25 -7.97 -19.54
N ARG A 418 1.44 -8.33 -18.28
CA ARG A 418 2.25 -7.54 -17.35
C ARG A 418 3.68 -7.30 -17.88
N ASP A 419 4.33 -8.33 -18.38
CA ASP A 419 5.69 -8.22 -18.91
C ASP A 419 5.78 -7.38 -20.19
N GLN A 420 4.71 -7.36 -20.99
CA GLN A 420 4.63 -6.56 -22.21
C GLN A 420 4.36 -5.08 -21.92
N PHE A 421 3.42 -4.77 -21.02
CA PHE A 421 2.89 -3.42 -20.84
C PHE A 421 3.29 -2.76 -19.50
N ALA A 422 3.86 -3.52 -18.57
CA ALA A 422 4.19 -3.06 -17.23
C ALA A 422 2.98 -2.45 -16.49
N GLN A 423 1.80 -3.10 -16.63
CA GLN A 423 0.52 -2.72 -16.07
C GLN A 423 -0.06 -3.83 -15.20
N ASP A 424 -0.96 -3.45 -14.30
CA ASP A 424 -1.69 -4.38 -13.44
C ASP A 424 -2.62 -5.26 -14.27
N VAL A 425 -2.85 -6.47 -13.79
CA VAL A 425 -3.78 -7.44 -14.36
C VAL A 425 -4.43 -8.22 -13.25
N LEU A 426 -5.71 -8.58 -13.42
CA LEU A 426 -6.48 -9.24 -12.39
C LEU A 426 -7.05 -10.57 -12.87
N ILE A 427 -6.93 -11.61 -12.04
CA ILE A 427 -7.57 -12.91 -12.24
C ILE A 427 -8.59 -13.12 -11.12
N ASP A 428 -9.85 -13.28 -11.47
CA ASP A 428 -10.94 -13.65 -10.56
C ASP A 428 -11.15 -15.17 -10.62
N VAL A 429 -10.72 -15.89 -9.58
CA VAL A 429 -10.77 -17.35 -9.48
C VAL A 429 -12.03 -17.72 -8.72
N VAL A 430 -13.08 -18.06 -9.46
CA VAL A 430 -14.38 -18.41 -8.89
C VAL A 430 -14.39 -19.86 -8.42
N GLY A 431 -14.53 -20.03 -7.14
CA GLY A 431 -14.58 -21.31 -6.46
C GLY A 431 -15.69 -21.35 -5.42
N TYR A 432 -15.45 -22.07 -4.34
CA TYR A 432 -16.33 -22.17 -3.18
C TYR A 432 -15.51 -22.28 -1.90
N ARG A 433 -16.15 -22.19 -0.75
CA ARG A 433 -15.55 -22.38 0.57
C ARG A 433 -16.07 -23.67 1.19
N ARG A 434 -15.21 -24.65 1.44
CA ARG A 434 -15.61 -25.97 1.98
C ARG A 434 -16.13 -25.89 3.40
N TRP A 435 -15.47 -25.11 4.26
CA TRP A 435 -15.77 -24.97 5.69
C TRP A 435 -16.44 -23.61 5.97
N GLY A 436 -16.74 -23.32 7.23
CA GLY A 436 -17.18 -22.00 7.63
C GLY A 436 -16.13 -20.91 7.35
N HIS A 437 -16.37 -19.71 7.84
CA HIS A 437 -15.35 -18.65 7.73
C HIS A 437 -14.02 -19.09 8.32
N ASN A 438 -14.09 -19.78 9.44
CA ASN A 438 -13.01 -20.59 10.02
C ASN A 438 -13.59 -21.95 10.44
N GLU A 439 -12.76 -22.84 10.93
CA GLU A 439 -13.10 -24.26 11.21
C GLU A 439 -13.98 -24.45 12.46
N THR A 440 -14.23 -23.38 13.23
CA THR A 440 -15.16 -23.40 14.37
C THR A 440 -16.56 -22.83 14.03
N ASP A 441 -16.73 -22.36 12.81
CA ASP A 441 -17.95 -21.76 12.31
C ASP A 441 -18.82 -22.77 11.55
N GLU A 442 -20.14 -22.76 11.76
CA GLU A 442 -21.08 -23.62 11.03
C GLU A 442 -21.81 -22.78 9.95
N PRO A 443 -21.35 -22.85 8.71
CA PRO A 443 -21.86 -22.00 7.65
C PRO A 443 -23.29 -22.32 7.20
N ALA A 444 -23.79 -23.54 7.49
CA ALA A 444 -25.14 -23.92 7.16
C ALA A 444 -26.20 -23.16 7.94
N PHE A 445 -25.81 -22.45 9.02
CA PHE A 445 -26.74 -21.58 9.74
C PHE A 445 -27.25 -20.41 8.90
N THR A 446 -26.45 -19.93 7.99
CA THR A 446 -26.77 -18.75 7.13
C THR A 446 -26.92 -19.13 5.66
N GLN A 447 -26.12 -20.04 5.12
CA GLN A 447 -26.14 -20.48 3.72
C GLN A 447 -26.46 -21.99 3.56
N PRO A 448 -27.59 -22.51 4.09
CA PRO A 448 -27.85 -23.94 4.11
C PRO A 448 -27.88 -24.59 2.71
N LYS A 449 -28.47 -23.90 1.72
CA LYS A 449 -28.56 -24.44 0.34
C LYS A 449 -27.20 -24.49 -0.35
N LEU A 450 -26.37 -23.46 -0.17
CA LEU A 450 -25.02 -23.42 -0.71
C LEU A 450 -24.20 -24.58 -0.12
N TYR A 451 -24.23 -24.77 1.19
CA TYR A 451 -23.45 -25.82 1.84
C TYR A 451 -23.99 -27.23 1.63
N GLU A 452 -25.24 -27.38 1.25
CA GLU A 452 -25.75 -28.67 0.73
C GLU A 452 -25.05 -29.04 -0.59
N LEU A 453 -24.87 -28.07 -1.51
CA LEU A 453 -24.14 -28.28 -2.76
C LEU A 453 -22.64 -28.50 -2.48
N VAL A 454 -22.02 -27.66 -1.68
CA VAL A 454 -20.58 -27.74 -1.32
C VAL A 454 -20.24 -29.10 -0.72
N LYS A 455 -21.09 -29.63 0.16
CA LYS A 455 -20.89 -30.93 0.82
C LYS A 455 -20.83 -32.09 -0.17
N GLN A 456 -21.57 -32.00 -1.26
CA GLN A 456 -21.65 -33.06 -2.30
C GLN A 456 -20.60 -32.85 -3.39
N HIS A 457 -20.02 -31.64 -3.50
CA HIS A 457 -19.08 -31.33 -4.56
C HIS A 457 -17.70 -31.95 -4.30
N PRO A 458 -17.08 -32.61 -5.29
CA PRO A 458 -15.72 -33.14 -5.15
C PRO A 458 -14.69 -32.02 -4.96
N THR A 459 -13.52 -32.32 -4.36
CA THR A 459 -12.45 -31.35 -4.23
C THR A 459 -11.80 -31.04 -5.58
N PRO A 460 -11.17 -29.88 -5.81
CA PRO A 460 -10.46 -29.55 -7.05
C PRO A 460 -9.43 -30.64 -7.43
N ARG A 461 -8.75 -31.25 -6.46
CA ARG A 461 -7.87 -32.40 -6.68
C ARG A 461 -8.63 -33.61 -7.28
N GLN A 462 -9.81 -33.91 -6.74
CA GLN A 462 -10.62 -35.04 -7.21
C GLN A 462 -11.16 -34.77 -8.62
N VAL A 463 -11.63 -33.57 -8.89
CA VAL A 463 -12.09 -33.14 -10.24
C VAL A 463 -10.96 -33.30 -11.25
N TRP A 464 -9.78 -32.78 -10.92
CA TRP A 464 -8.60 -32.82 -11.80
C TRP A 464 -8.12 -34.26 -12.01
N GLY A 465 -8.04 -35.07 -10.95
CA GLY A 465 -7.66 -36.50 -11.03
C GLY A 465 -8.61 -37.32 -11.90
N ALA A 466 -9.92 -37.16 -11.70
CA ALA A 466 -10.94 -37.84 -12.52
C ALA A 466 -10.85 -37.46 -14.01
N ARG A 467 -10.58 -36.19 -14.28
CA ARG A 467 -10.35 -35.71 -15.66
C ARG A 467 -9.13 -36.36 -16.30
N LEU A 468 -8.00 -36.43 -15.61
CA LEU A 468 -6.79 -37.07 -16.12
C LEU A 468 -6.97 -38.57 -16.33
N VAL A 469 -7.78 -39.22 -15.51
CA VAL A 469 -8.17 -40.64 -15.72
C VAL A 469 -9.04 -40.75 -16.98
N SER A 470 -10.02 -39.89 -17.17
CA SER A 470 -10.89 -39.89 -18.35
C SER A 470 -10.13 -39.61 -19.66
N GLU A 471 -9.07 -38.81 -19.58
CA GLU A 471 -8.15 -38.50 -20.70
C GLU A 471 -7.15 -39.67 -20.94
N GLY A 472 -7.14 -40.71 -20.10
CA GLY A 472 -6.20 -41.83 -20.19
C GLY A 472 -4.75 -41.51 -19.84
N ILE A 473 -4.52 -40.39 -19.15
CA ILE A 473 -3.17 -39.93 -18.74
C ILE A 473 -2.67 -40.68 -17.51
N VAL A 474 -3.54 -40.90 -16.55
CA VAL A 474 -3.26 -41.69 -15.34
C VAL A 474 -4.39 -42.71 -15.10
N SER A 475 -4.11 -43.73 -14.31
CA SER A 475 -5.14 -44.63 -13.78
C SER A 475 -5.60 -44.18 -12.38
N ASP A 476 -6.77 -44.63 -11.95
CA ASP A 476 -7.24 -44.44 -10.57
C ASP A 476 -6.24 -44.94 -9.54
N ALA A 477 -5.56 -46.07 -9.84
CA ALA A 477 -4.52 -46.62 -8.97
C ALA A 477 -3.31 -45.68 -8.82
N GLN A 478 -2.93 -45.00 -9.90
CA GLN A 478 -1.83 -43.98 -9.85
C GLN A 478 -2.23 -42.74 -9.08
N VAL A 479 -3.46 -42.22 -9.26
CA VAL A 479 -3.99 -41.11 -8.47
C VAL A 479 -4.02 -41.47 -6.99
N ALA A 480 -4.49 -42.65 -6.62
CA ALA A 480 -4.51 -43.11 -5.24
C ALA A 480 -3.10 -43.34 -4.66
N ALA A 481 -2.14 -43.78 -5.48
CA ALA A 481 -0.75 -43.95 -5.04
C ALA A 481 -0.08 -42.59 -4.69
N ILE A 482 -0.30 -41.57 -5.51
CA ILE A 482 0.22 -40.20 -5.26
C ILE A 482 -0.39 -39.65 -3.96
N ASP A 483 -1.68 -39.83 -3.75
CA ASP A 483 -2.37 -39.38 -2.52
C ASP A 483 -1.83 -40.10 -1.27
N LYS A 484 -1.64 -41.41 -1.37
CA LYS A 484 -1.10 -42.24 -0.28
C LYS A 484 0.36 -41.82 0.05
N GLU A 485 1.18 -41.62 -0.97
CA GLU A 485 2.58 -41.21 -0.78
C GLU A 485 2.67 -39.92 0.02
N PHE A 486 1.85 -38.90 -0.32
CA PHE A 486 1.81 -37.66 0.42
C PHE A 486 1.28 -37.83 1.84
N ALA A 487 0.19 -38.61 2.02
CA ALA A 487 -0.39 -38.88 3.34
C ALA A 487 0.60 -39.61 4.28
N ASP A 488 1.35 -40.57 3.76
CA ASP A 488 2.38 -41.29 4.51
C ASP A 488 3.53 -40.33 4.89
N LYS A 489 3.99 -39.52 3.95
CA LYS A 489 5.05 -38.49 4.17
C LYS A 489 4.69 -37.51 5.29
N ILE A 490 3.51 -36.87 5.18
CA ILE A 490 3.11 -35.83 6.15
C ILE A 490 2.87 -36.42 7.55
N THR A 491 2.34 -37.68 7.61
CA THR A 491 2.15 -38.41 8.85
C THR A 491 3.48 -38.78 9.52
N ALA A 492 4.47 -39.23 8.73
CA ALA A 492 5.80 -39.51 9.24
C ALA A 492 6.48 -38.26 9.85
N VAL A 493 6.43 -37.13 9.13
CA VAL A 493 6.99 -35.84 9.63
C VAL A 493 6.31 -35.41 10.95
N TYR A 494 5.00 -35.57 11.04
CA TYR A 494 4.26 -35.26 12.27
C TYR A 494 4.70 -36.13 13.44
N HIS A 495 4.84 -37.45 13.26
CA HIS A 495 5.28 -38.36 14.32
C HIS A 495 6.73 -38.09 14.72
N GLU A 496 7.63 -37.77 13.78
CA GLU A 496 9.00 -37.41 14.05
C GLU A 496 9.07 -36.12 14.89
N MET A 497 8.31 -35.11 14.51
CA MET A 497 8.20 -33.86 15.27
C MET A 497 7.69 -34.09 16.70
N LYS A 498 6.67 -34.95 16.85
CA LYS A 498 6.10 -35.31 18.17
C LYS A 498 7.07 -36.11 19.03
N ALA A 499 7.93 -36.93 18.42
CA ALA A 499 8.93 -37.74 19.12
C ALA A 499 10.16 -36.91 19.56
N THR A 500 10.40 -35.77 18.90
CA THR A 500 11.48 -34.84 19.24
C THR A 500 11.08 -34.10 20.53
N PRO A 501 11.85 -34.25 21.64
CA PRO A 501 11.56 -33.49 22.83
C PRO A 501 11.55 -31.98 22.53
N GLU A 502 10.62 -31.25 23.14
CA GLU A 502 10.76 -29.81 23.20
C GLU A 502 12.11 -29.47 23.85
N GLU A 503 13.05 -28.96 23.10
CA GLU A 503 14.10 -28.18 23.72
C GLU A 503 13.35 -27.06 24.45
N SER A 504 13.39 -27.10 25.78
CA SER A 504 12.87 -26.04 26.61
C SER A 504 13.67 -24.80 26.22
N THR A 505 13.19 -24.08 25.22
CA THR A 505 13.57 -22.70 25.07
C THR A 505 12.93 -21.95 26.25
N ASP A 506 13.54 -22.07 27.45
CA ASP A 506 13.71 -20.95 28.33
C ASP A 506 14.53 -19.91 27.55
N ALA A 507 14.04 -19.52 26.36
CA ALA A 507 14.39 -18.26 25.77
C ALA A 507 13.91 -17.25 26.81
N GLN A 508 14.79 -16.97 27.75
CA GLN A 508 14.74 -15.75 28.54
C GLN A 508 14.38 -14.70 27.49
N ARG A 509 13.13 -14.25 27.51
CA ARG A 509 12.73 -13.06 26.79
C ARG A 509 13.78 -12.02 27.15
N SER A 510 14.74 -11.86 26.25
CA SER A 510 15.85 -10.95 26.49
C SER A 510 15.21 -9.62 26.76
N ALA A 511 15.41 -9.09 27.95
CA ALA A 511 15.01 -7.71 28.21
C ALA A 511 15.57 -6.87 27.06
N PRO A 512 14.80 -5.93 26.51
CA PRO A 512 15.25 -5.11 25.38
C PRO A 512 16.70 -4.68 25.65
N SER A 513 17.61 -5.00 24.74
CA SER A 513 19.01 -4.62 24.88
C SER A 513 19.11 -3.11 25.12
N ALA A 514 20.03 -2.68 25.98
CA ALA A 514 20.25 -1.25 26.18
C ALA A 514 20.41 -0.56 24.81
N PRO A 515 19.81 0.62 24.62
CA PRO A 515 19.89 1.31 23.34
C PRO A 515 21.35 1.54 22.96
N ALA A 516 21.66 1.35 21.69
CA ALA A 516 22.94 1.81 21.15
C ALA A 516 23.06 3.34 21.37
N PRO A 517 24.26 3.86 21.67
CA PRO A 517 24.45 5.31 21.78
C PRO A 517 24.03 6.01 20.50
N ASP A 518 23.49 7.21 20.62
CA ASP A 518 23.11 8.01 19.46
C ASP A 518 24.33 8.32 18.58
N PRO A 519 24.17 8.25 17.26
CA PRO A 519 25.25 8.59 16.34
C PRO A 519 25.57 10.07 16.38
N ALA A 520 26.82 10.42 16.04
CA ALA A 520 27.21 11.82 15.82
C ALA A 520 26.43 12.39 14.61
N THR A 521 25.72 13.50 14.83
CA THR A 521 24.85 14.09 13.81
C THR A 521 25.35 15.45 13.31
N ALA A 522 26.37 16.01 13.93
CA ALA A 522 27.02 17.24 13.52
C ALA A 522 27.66 17.08 12.13
N VAL A 523 27.68 18.16 11.34
CA VAL A 523 28.28 18.21 10.00
C VAL A 523 29.21 19.41 9.92
N GLN A 524 30.41 19.23 9.42
CA GLN A 524 31.38 20.33 9.30
C GLN A 524 30.80 21.54 8.55
N GLY A 525 31.06 22.74 9.06
CA GLY A 525 30.55 24.00 8.50
C GLY A 525 30.84 24.15 7.01
N GLU A 526 32.06 23.86 6.58
CA GLU A 526 32.47 23.91 5.15
C GLU A 526 31.64 22.98 4.26
N THR A 527 31.24 21.83 4.78
CA THR A 527 30.36 20.88 4.07
C THR A 527 28.97 21.48 3.92
N LEU A 528 28.42 22.08 4.99
CA LEU A 528 27.11 22.72 4.94
C LEU A 528 27.10 23.92 4.00
N GLU A 529 28.15 24.74 3.98
CA GLU A 529 28.33 25.84 3.05
C GLU A 529 28.41 25.37 1.59
N SER A 530 29.13 24.29 1.32
CA SER A 530 29.20 23.68 0.01
C SER A 530 27.82 23.19 -0.47
N ILE A 531 27.08 22.49 0.40
CA ILE A 531 25.72 22.05 0.10
C ILE A 531 24.83 23.26 -0.19
N ASN A 532 24.84 24.27 0.69
CA ASN A 532 24.02 25.47 0.54
C ASN A 532 24.28 26.19 -0.79
N THR A 533 25.53 26.32 -1.17
CA THR A 533 25.92 26.92 -2.45
C THR A 533 25.31 26.15 -3.62
N ARG A 534 25.43 24.83 -3.61
CA ARG A 534 24.89 23.96 -4.66
C ARG A 534 23.37 23.97 -4.75
N LEU A 535 22.68 24.07 -3.63
CA LEU A 535 21.21 24.16 -3.60
C LEU A 535 20.66 25.43 -4.27
N LEU A 536 21.51 26.43 -4.50
CA LEU A 536 21.17 27.70 -5.13
C LEU A 536 21.75 27.84 -6.54
N GLU A 537 22.31 26.79 -7.10
CA GLU A 537 22.78 26.74 -8.49
C GLU A 537 21.65 26.22 -9.41
N TRP A 538 21.44 26.93 -10.50
CA TRP A 538 20.41 26.60 -11.48
C TRP A 538 21.02 26.18 -12.81
N PRO A 539 20.35 25.30 -13.58
CA PRO A 539 20.76 25.01 -14.94
C PRO A 539 20.85 26.27 -15.82
N GLN A 540 21.72 26.25 -16.82
CA GLN A 540 21.86 27.39 -17.73
C GLN A 540 20.51 27.72 -18.40
N GLY A 541 20.10 28.97 -18.30
CA GLY A 541 18.85 29.50 -18.86
C GLY A 541 17.60 29.21 -18.01
N PHE A 542 17.70 28.51 -16.89
CA PHE A 542 16.58 28.21 -16.01
C PHE A 542 16.11 29.47 -15.26
N LYS A 543 14.83 29.77 -15.33
CA LYS A 543 14.24 30.97 -14.75
C LYS A 543 13.28 30.64 -13.62
N VAL A 544 13.75 30.87 -12.39
CA VAL A 544 12.94 30.69 -11.18
C VAL A 544 11.94 31.85 -11.05
N HIS A 545 10.73 31.57 -10.56
CA HIS A 545 9.74 32.59 -10.25
C HIS A 545 10.32 33.67 -9.33
N SER A 546 10.19 34.96 -9.69
CA SER A 546 10.90 36.08 -9.07
C SER A 546 10.73 36.24 -7.55
N ARG A 547 9.54 35.90 -7.02
CA ARG A 547 9.29 35.92 -5.56
C ARG A 547 9.98 34.73 -4.88
N LEU A 548 9.96 33.54 -5.50
CA LEU A 548 10.63 32.36 -4.98
C LEU A 548 12.15 32.56 -5.01
N ALA A 549 12.70 33.06 -6.10
CA ALA A 549 14.12 33.37 -6.21
C ALA A 549 14.61 34.26 -5.03
N LYS A 550 13.85 35.30 -4.68
CA LYS A 550 14.16 36.15 -3.53
C LYS A 550 14.10 35.41 -2.19
N THR A 551 13.21 34.45 -2.06
CA THR A 551 13.09 33.65 -0.84
C THR A 551 14.25 32.67 -0.71
N LEU A 552 14.63 32.00 -1.80
CA LEU A 552 15.75 31.08 -1.82
C LEU A 552 17.10 31.81 -1.68
N GLU A 553 17.24 32.96 -2.29
CA GLU A 553 18.46 33.77 -2.18
C GLU A 553 18.79 34.18 -0.73
N ARG A 554 17.78 34.38 0.14
CA ARG A 554 18.02 34.62 1.57
C ARG A 554 18.76 33.47 2.25
N ARG A 555 18.62 32.23 1.74
CA ARG A 555 19.34 31.07 2.27
C ARG A 555 20.85 31.17 2.04
N ARG A 556 21.30 31.97 1.06
CA ARG A 556 22.72 32.17 0.76
C ARG A 556 23.50 32.68 1.99
N ASP A 557 22.95 33.70 2.62
CA ASP A 557 23.59 34.31 3.77
C ASP A 557 23.10 33.78 5.12
N ALA A 558 22.08 32.92 5.13
CA ALA A 558 21.44 32.43 6.35
C ALA A 558 22.37 31.68 7.31
N LEU A 559 23.35 30.94 6.76
CA LEU A 559 24.37 30.30 7.58
C LEU A 559 25.23 31.28 8.37
N HIS A 560 25.57 32.44 7.78
CA HIS A 560 26.42 33.44 8.43
C HIS A 560 25.64 34.43 9.30
N THR A 561 24.37 34.63 9.01
CA THR A 561 23.50 35.56 9.74
C THR A 561 22.72 34.92 10.88
N GLY A 562 22.77 33.59 11.02
CA GLY A 562 21.99 32.86 12.01
C GLY A 562 20.49 32.79 11.69
N ALA A 563 20.13 32.77 10.42
CA ALA A 563 18.75 32.84 9.94
C ALA A 563 18.32 31.54 9.25
N ILE A 564 18.85 30.39 9.66
CA ILE A 564 18.49 29.06 9.12
C ILE A 564 17.07 28.73 9.59
N ASP A 565 16.15 28.63 8.63
CA ASP A 565 14.76 28.22 8.87
C ASP A 565 14.57 26.69 8.75
N TRP A 566 13.35 26.17 9.02
CA TRP A 566 13.04 24.72 8.96
C TRP A 566 13.30 24.12 7.59
N GLY A 567 12.78 24.71 6.53
CA GLY A 567 12.97 24.20 5.18
C GLY A 567 14.43 24.25 4.71
N HIS A 568 15.20 25.19 5.21
CA HIS A 568 16.63 25.27 4.95
C HIS A 568 17.41 24.20 5.71
N ALA A 569 17.14 24.03 7.01
CA ALA A 569 17.75 22.99 7.84
C ALA A 569 17.43 21.57 7.30
N GLU A 570 16.20 21.36 6.84
CA GLU A 570 15.78 20.11 6.19
C GLU A 570 16.62 19.83 4.93
N ALA A 571 16.76 20.81 4.05
CA ALA A 571 17.54 20.66 2.82
C ALA A 571 19.02 20.39 3.12
N LEU A 572 19.60 21.03 4.14
CA LEU A 572 20.98 20.76 4.60
C LEU A 572 21.12 19.36 5.21
N ALA A 573 20.14 18.90 5.99
CA ALA A 573 20.12 17.55 6.53
C ALA A 573 20.09 16.51 5.40
N PHE A 574 19.17 16.63 4.47
CA PHE A 574 19.08 15.73 3.31
C PHE A 574 20.35 15.77 2.47
N GLY A 575 20.86 16.96 2.14
CA GLY A 575 22.09 17.12 1.37
C GLY A 575 23.27 16.42 2.02
N SER A 576 23.43 16.57 3.34
CA SER A 576 24.51 15.92 4.09
C SER A 576 24.38 14.38 4.12
N LEU A 577 23.16 13.86 4.23
CA LEU A 577 22.88 12.41 4.19
C LEU A 577 23.18 11.80 2.81
N LEU A 578 22.85 12.53 1.74
CA LEU A 578 23.18 12.12 0.37
C LEU A 578 24.70 12.01 0.18
N LEU A 579 25.46 12.95 0.72
CA LEU A 579 26.93 12.90 0.70
C LEU A 579 27.49 11.73 1.54
N ASP A 580 26.79 11.35 2.61
CA ASP A 580 27.12 10.15 3.42
C ASP A 580 26.72 8.83 2.72
N GLY A 581 26.06 8.90 1.56
CA GLY A 581 25.63 7.74 0.77
C GLY A 581 24.30 7.15 1.20
N ILE A 582 23.48 7.91 1.95
CA ILE A 582 22.15 7.50 2.39
C ILE A 582 21.13 8.02 1.38
N ASN A 583 20.26 7.15 0.90
CA ASN A 583 19.15 7.55 0.06
C ASN A 583 18.07 8.25 0.91
N VAL A 584 17.44 9.26 0.33
CA VAL A 584 16.33 9.97 0.95
C VAL A 584 15.12 9.89 0.03
N ARG A 585 14.01 9.36 0.56
CA ARG A 585 12.71 9.33 -0.12
C ARG A 585 11.69 10.06 0.72
N LEU A 586 11.04 11.07 0.13
CA LEU A 586 9.97 11.84 0.73
C LEU A 586 8.74 11.80 -0.16
N SER A 587 7.59 11.49 0.39
CA SER A 587 6.31 11.63 -0.31
C SER A 587 5.23 12.20 0.61
N GLY A 588 4.19 12.73 0.00
CA GLY A 588 3.05 13.34 0.69
C GLY A 588 2.32 14.31 -0.21
N GLN A 589 1.16 14.76 0.22
CA GLN A 589 0.39 15.75 -0.51
C GLN A 589 1.14 17.08 -0.53
N ASP A 590 1.39 17.63 -1.73
CA ASP A 590 2.14 18.88 -1.95
C ASP A 590 3.60 18.88 -1.43
N ALA A 591 4.19 17.71 -1.19
CA ALA A 591 5.49 17.56 -0.54
C ALA A 591 6.64 18.22 -1.33
N GLU A 592 6.59 18.25 -2.66
CA GLU A 592 7.65 18.88 -3.50
C GLU A 592 7.85 20.37 -3.17
N ARG A 593 6.78 21.07 -2.82
CA ARG A 593 6.81 22.47 -2.36
C ARG A 593 6.76 22.58 -0.84
N GLY A 594 6.11 21.65 -0.18
CA GLY A 594 5.60 21.71 1.19
C GLY A 594 4.28 22.48 1.26
N THR A 595 3.29 21.96 2.01
CA THR A 595 1.96 22.59 2.14
C THR A 595 2.06 24.07 2.52
N PHE A 596 2.98 24.42 3.39
CA PHE A 596 3.20 25.80 3.88
C PHE A 596 4.23 26.58 3.05
N ALA A 597 4.54 26.15 1.82
CA ALA A 597 5.53 26.77 0.92
C ALA A 597 6.89 27.00 1.61
N HIS A 598 7.37 26.01 2.35
CA HIS A 598 8.60 26.08 3.15
C HIS A 598 9.76 25.30 2.55
N ARG A 599 9.49 24.20 1.83
CA ARG A 599 10.51 23.29 1.31
C ARG A 599 11.07 23.74 -0.03
N HIS A 600 10.24 23.79 -1.07
CA HIS A 600 10.64 24.08 -2.45
C HIS A 600 11.77 23.17 -2.95
N ALA A 601 11.65 21.87 -2.74
CA ALA A 601 12.65 20.88 -3.17
C ALA A 601 12.63 20.69 -4.68
N VAL A 602 11.51 20.94 -5.33
CA VAL A 602 11.35 20.96 -6.79
C VAL A 602 10.99 22.38 -7.23
N VAL A 603 11.77 22.92 -8.14
CA VAL A 603 11.60 24.26 -8.68
C VAL A 603 11.21 24.19 -10.15
N HIS A 604 10.33 25.06 -10.61
CA HIS A 604 9.82 25.08 -11.97
C HIS A 604 10.36 26.29 -12.73
N ASP A 605 10.77 26.06 -13.96
CA ASP A 605 11.09 27.14 -14.88
C ASP A 605 9.81 27.85 -15.32
N VAL A 606 9.76 29.19 -15.18
CA VAL A 606 8.54 29.96 -15.44
C VAL A 606 8.19 30.11 -16.93
N GLU A 607 9.11 29.80 -17.83
CA GLU A 607 8.88 29.91 -19.28
C GLU A 607 8.58 28.55 -19.92
N THR A 608 9.28 27.52 -19.45
CA THR A 608 9.22 26.17 -20.06
C THR A 608 8.42 25.15 -19.27
N GLY A 609 8.22 25.41 -17.96
CA GLY A 609 7.62 24.44 -17.03
C GLY A 609 8.54 23.28 -16.64
N VAL A 610 9.78 23.23 -17.15
CA VAL A 610 10.75 22.19 -16.78
C VAL A 610 11.05 22.29 -15.28
N THR A 611 11.20 21.13 -14.65
CA THR A 611 11.49 21.03 -13.21
C THR A 611 12.98 20.84 -12.95
N HIS A 612 13.42 21.36 -11.83
CA HIS A 612 14.77 21.14 -11.31
C HIS A 612 14.71 20.78 -9.82
N THR A 613 15.44 19.73 -9.43
CA THR A 613 15.53 19.26 -8.05
C THR A 613 16.98 19.40 -7.57
N PRO A 614 17.34 20.49 -6.89
CA PRO A 614 18.74 20.76 -6.53
C PRO A 614 19.40 19.64 -5.74
N LEU A 615 18.73 19.04 -4.76
CA LEU A 615 19.24 17.93 -3.97
C LEU A 615 19.62 16.70 -4.82
N ALA A 616 18.90 16.43 -5.90
CA ALA A 616 19.21 15.30 -6.80
C ALA A 616 20.46 15.54 -7.65
N THR A 617 20.95 16.78 -7.72
CA THR A 617 22.13 17.18 -8.50
C THR A 617 23.41 17.33 -7.69
N LEU A 618 23.35 17.11 -6.37
CA LEU A 618 24.54 17.16 -5.52
C LEU A 618 25.56 16.11 -5.98
N PRO A 619 26.88 16.43 -5.93
CA PRO A 619 27.91 15.47 -6.31
C PRO A 619 27.92 14.29 -5.32
N GLN A 620 27.42 13.16 -5.77
CA GLN A 620 27.25 11.96 -4.95
C GLN A 620 28.54 11.14 -4.93
N SER A 621 29.47 11.47 -4.04
CA SER A 621 30.72 10.71 -3.90
C SER A 621 30.49 9.28 -3.39
N ARG A 622 29.37 8.98 -2.73
CA ARG A 622 29.01 7.68 -2.16
C ARG A 622 27.67 7.10 -2.65
N GLY A 623 27.03 7.74 -3.63
CA GLY A 623 25.88 7.16 -4.35
C GLY A 623 24.50 7.33 -3.70
N GLY A 624 24.31 8.25 -2.74
CA GLY A 624 22.97 8.54 -2.18
C GLY A 624 22.05 9.16 -3.22
N THR A 625 20.78 8.76 -3.27
CA THR A 625 19.76 9.28 -4.19
C THR A 625 18.68 10.06 -3.45
N PHE A 626 18.18 11.12 -4.09
CA PHE A 626 17.06 11.90 -3.56
C PHE A 626 15.83 11.70 -4.43
N GLU A 627 14.76 11.19 -3.81
CA GLU A 627 13.45 11.03 -4.42
C GLU A 627 12.42 11.86 -3.64
N ILE A 628 11.65 12.68 -4.35
CA ILE A 628 10.53 13.42 -3.75
C ILE A 628 9.33 13.40 -4.69
N TYR A 629 8.15 13.17 -4.14
CA TYR A 629 6.92 13.05 -4.92
C TYR A 629 5.73 13.68 -4.20
N ASN A 630 4.95 14.45 -4.95
CA ASN A 630 3.58 14.76 -4.53
C ASN A 630 2.75 13.48 -4.62
N SER A 631 2.10 13.11 -3.53
CA SER A 631 1.19 11.97 -3.49
C SER A 631 -0.22 12.35 -3.97
N PRO A 632 -1.05 11.38 -4.36
CA PRO A 632 -2.48 11.61 -4.46
C PRO A 632 -3.08 11.88 -3.07
N LEU A 633 -4.35 12.30 -3.04
CA LEU A 633 -5.14 12.49 -1.82
C LEU A 633 -5.56 11.11 -1.26
N SER A 634 -4.62 10.45 -0.61
CA SER A 634 -4.78 9.13 0.01
C SER A 634 -3.77 9.00 1.14
N GLU A 635 -4.23 8.89 2.36
CA GLU A 635 -3.37 8.69 3.52
C GLU A 635 -3.08 7.21 3.72
N THR A 636 -4.11 6.34 3.64
CA THR A 636 -3.98 4.91 3.95
C THR A 636 -3.03 4.21 2.97
N ALA A 637 -3.29 4.31 1.68
CA ALA A 637 -2.46 3.61 0.70
C ALA A 637 -1.05 4.21 0.60
N VAL A 638 -0.92 5.54 0.66
CA VAL A 638 0.40 6.18 0.57
C VAL A 638 1.26 5.87 1.79
N MET A 639 0.70 5.98 3.01
CA MET A 639 1.44 5.63 4.23
C MET A 639 1.79 4.14 4.25
N GLY A 640 0.86 3.25 3.84
CA GLY A 640 1.12 1.82 3.72
C GLY A 640 2.24 1.51 2.74
N PHE A 641 2.26 2.21 1.60
CA PHE A 641 3.33 2.08 0.60
C PHE A 641 4.69 2.51 1.16
N GLU A 642 4.77 3.69 1.78
CA GLU A 642 6.03 4.19 2.35
C GLU A 642 6.50 3.34 3.54
N TYR A 643 5.57 2.79 4.33
CA TYR A 643 5.91 1.80 5.36
C TYR A 643 6.55 0.56 4.72
N GLY A 644 5.90 -0.06 3.73
CA GLY A 644 6.46 -1.22 3.03
C GLY A 644 7.78 -0.92 2.35
N PHE A 645 7.93 0.26 1.75
CA PHE A 645 9.20 0.71 1.19
C PHE A 645 10.30 0.77 2.26
N SER A 646 10.00 1.32 3.43
CA SER A 646 10.96 1.48 4.53
C SER A 646 11.42 0.15 5.13
N THR A 647 10.55 -0.88 5.17
CA THR A 647 10.92 -2.21 5.65
C THR A 647 11.87 -2.92 4.69
N ALA A 648 11.66 -2.78 3.38
CA ALA A 648 12.49 -3.36 2.33
C ALA A 648 13.77 -2.56 2.05
N ALA A 649 13.83 -1.28 2.46
CA ALA A 649 14.99 -0.41 2.32
C ALA A 649 15.47 0.12 3.70
N PRO A 650 15.93 -0.75 4.61
CA PRO A 650 16.18 -0.38 6.01
C PRO A 650 17.33 0.62 6.21
N ARG A 651 18.11 0.93 5.19
CA ARG A 651 19.21 1.91 5.24
C ARG A 651 18.82 3.28 4.70
N ASP A 652 17.69 3.39 4.03
CA ASP A 652 17.21 4.64 3.46
C ASP A 652 16.50 5.48 4.53
N LEU A 653 16.48 6.80 4.35
CA LEU A 653 15.60 7.69 5.09
C LEU A 653 14.31 7.85 4.28
N VAL A 654 13.25 7.21 4.74
CA VAL A 654 11.94 7.23 4.12
C VAL A 654 11.00 8.10 4.95
N LEU A 655 10.37 9.10 4.32
CA LEU A 655 9.49 10.05 4.99
C LEU A 655 8.12 10.13 4.28
N TRP A 656 7.08 10.17 5.08
CA TRP A 656 5.74 10.52 4.65
C TRP A 656 5.28 11.81 5.34
N GLU A 657 4.85 12.80 4.56
CA GLU A 657 4.35 14.08 5.08
C GLU A 657 2.84 14.16 4.92
N ALA A 658 2.12 14.33 6.03
CA ALA A 658 0.72 14.70 5.99
C ALA A 658 0.54 16.16 5.53
N GLN A 659 -0.51 16.45 4.78
CA GLN A 659 -0.82 17.84 4.43
C GLN A 659 -1.12 18.69 5.68
N TYR A 660 -1.91 18.12 6.59
CA TYR A 660 -2.05 18.50 8.00
C TYR A 660 -2.00 17.22 8.83
N GLY A 661 -1.39 17.27 10.00
CA GLY A 661 -1.30 16.11 10.88
C GLY A 661 -2.67 15.58 11.32
N ASP A 662 -3.69 16.41 11.29
CA ASP A 662 -5.09 16.05 11.55
C ASP A 662 -5.58 14.90 10.66
N PHE A 663 -5.11 14.82 9.41
CA PHE A 663 -5.55 13.81 8.44
C PHE A 663 -4.87 12.45 8.62
N VAL A 664 -3.87 12.35 9.47
CA VAL A 664 -3.17 11.09 9.75
C VAL A 664 -4.11 9.98 10.25
N ASN A 665 -5.25 10.34 10.82
CA ASN A 665 -6.25 9.40 11.32
C ASN A 665 -6.92 8.55 10.22
N VAL A 666 -6.88 8.99 8.95
CA VAL A 666 -7.37 8.21 7.81
C VAL A 666 -6.50 6.96 7.59
N ALA A 667 -5.21 7.04 7.94
CA ALA A 667 -4.28 5.91 7.89
C ALA A 667 -4.12 5.17 9.22
N GLN A 668 -5.04 5.31 10.16
CA GLN A 668 -4.96 4.68 11.48
C GLN A 668 -4.73 3.16 11.43
N PRO A 669 -5.32 2.39 10.51
CA PRO A 669 -5.02 0.95 10.39
C PRO A 669 -3.54 0.65 10.12
N ILE A 670 -2.85 1.48 9.34
CA ILE A 670 -1.41 1.33 9.11
C ILE A 670 -0.61 1.65 10.38
N ILE A 671 -1.02 2.67 11.12
CA ILE A 671 -0.37 3.05 12.37
C ILE A 671 -0.53 1.93 13.40
N ASP A 672 -1.76 1.46 13.66
CA ASP A 672 -2.06 0.52 14.72
C ASP A 672 -1.56 -0.90 14.43
N GLN A 673 -1.66 -1.34 13.16
CA GLN A 673 -1.41 -2.73 12.81
C GLN A 673 0.02 -2.99 12.33
N PHE A 674 0.69 -1.97 11.76
CA PHE A 674 2.03 -2.08 11.23
C PHE A 674 3.02 -1.22 12.02
N ILE A 675 2.97 0.10 11.92
CA ILE A 675 3.99 1.01 12.46
C ILE A 675 4.23 0.81 13.96
N SER A 676 3.17 0.66 14.76
CA SER A 676 3.28 0.54 16.22
C SER A 676 3.56 -0.88 16.72
N ALA A 677 3.23 -1.90 15.93
CA ALA A 677 3.15 -3.28 16.43
C ALA A 677 3.98 -4.31 15.65
N ASP A 678 4.55 -3.94 14.50
CA ASP A 678 5.26 -4.84 13.59
C ASP A 678 6.44 -5.57 14.26
N ARG A 679 7.26 -4.84 15.03
CA ARG A 679 8.40 -5.40 15.74
C ARG A 679 7.97 -6.43 16.79
N ALA A 680 6.96 -6.11 17.58
CA ALA A 680 6.46 -6.99 18.61
C ALA A 680 5.78 -8.24 18.04
N LYS A 681 5.05 -8.12 16.94
CA LYS A 681 4.32 -9.21 16.31
C LYS A 681 5.19 -10.07 15.40
N TRP A 682 5.98 -9.44 14.54
CA TRP A 682 6.65 -10.09 13.42
C TRP A 682 8.17 -9.95 13.43
N GLY A 683 8.73 -9.23 14.40
CA GLY A 683 10.16 -8.89 14.42
C GLY A 683 10.58 -7.97 13.27
N GLN A 684 9.62 -7.37 12.55
CA GLN A 684 9.87 -6.49 11.42
C GLN A 684 10.35 -5.12 11.90
N ARG A 685 11.15 -4.45 11.10
CA ARG A 685 11.71 -3.15 11.45
C ARG A 685 11.43 -2.13 10.35
N SER A 686 10.87 -1.01 10.75
CA SER A 686 10.66 0.15 9.89
C SER A 686 11.43 1.35 10.43
N GLY A 687 12.02 2.12 9.54
CA GLY A 687 12.62 3.42 9.85
C GLY A 687 11.79 4.60 9.34
N LEU A 688 10.51 4.39 9.05
CA LEU A 688 9.62 5.41 8.48
C LEU A 688 9.52 6.64 9.38
N VAL A 689 9.62 7.82 8.77
CA VAL A 689 9.40 9.10 9.43
C VAL A 689 8.03 9.63 9.03
N LEU A 690 7.20 9.96 10.01
CA LEU A 690 5.94 10.67 9.81
C LEU A 690 6.14 12.15 10.11
N LEU A 691 5.96 13.02 9.12
CA LEU A 691 6.01 14.47 9.28
C LEU A 691 4.57 14.99 9.41
N LEU A 692 4.19 15.40 10.62
CA LEU A 692 2.81 15.72 10.97
C LEU A 692 2.66 17.19 11.36
N PRO A 693 2.23 18.11 10.47
CA PRO A 693 1.95 19.48 10.83
C PRO A 693 0.99 19.59 12.01
N HIS A 694 1.44 20.20 13.12
CA HIS A 694 0.73 20.31 14.38
C HIS A 694 0.97 21.68 15.00
N GLY A 695 -0.03 22.23 15.66
CA GLY A 695 0.04 23.52 16.35
C GLY A 695 -1.28 24.26 16.26
N TYR A 696 -1.62 24.97 17.34
CA TYR A 696 -2.89 25.69 17.50
C TYR A 696 -2.69 27.15 17.07
N GLU A 697 -3.25 27.50 15.91
CA GLU A 697 -3.02 28.79 15.23
C GLU A 697 -4.32 29.42 14.72
N GLY A 698 -5.45 29.06 15.32
CA GLY A 698 -6.76 29.55 14.90
C GLY A 698 -7.30 28.96 13.59
N GLY A 699 -6.69 27.86 13.10
CA GLY A 699 -7.10 27.14 11.89
C GLY A 699 -8.32 26.25 12.07
N GLY A 700 -8.90 26.19 13.26
CA GLY A 700 -10.05 25.36 13.59
C GLY A 700 -9.70 23.92 13.96
N PRO A 701 -10.73 23.08 14.22
CA PRO A 701 -10.55 21.73 14.77
C PRO A 701 -9.77 20.76 13.87
N GLU A 702 -9.80 20.94 12.56
CA GLU A 702 -9.22 19.99 11.59
C GLU A 702 -7.87 20.43 11.01
N HIS A 703 -7.28 21.51 11.55
CA HIS A 703 -6.01 22.08 11.10
C HIS A 703 -5.14 22.48 12.29
N SER A 704 -5.25 21.79 13.40
CA SER A 704 -4.56 22.10 14.66
C SER A 704 -3.84 20.90 15.27
N SER A 705 -4.41 19.69 15.24
CA SER A 705 -3.91 18.57 16.03
C SER A 705 -3.65 17.31 15.21
N ALA A 706 -2.41 16.85 15.18
CA ALA A 706 -2.03 15.53 14.72
C ALA A 706 -2.41 14.40 15.71
N ARG A 707 -3.17 14.72 16.76
CA ARG A 707 -3.57 13.75 17.79
C ARG A 707 -2.38 13.07 18.47
N LEU A 708 -1.46 13.87 18.96
CA LEU A 708 -0.25 13.44 19.66
C LEU A 708 -0.53 12.39 20.75
N GLU A 709 -1.63 12.52 21.48
CA GLU A 709 -2.08 11.59 22.51
C GLU A 709 -2.27 10.16 22.02
N ARG A 710 -2.67 9.95 20.76
CA ARG A 710 -2.88 8.62 20.18
C ARG A 710 -1.55 7.91 19.96
N PHE A 711 -0.55 8.62 19.48
CA PHE A 711 0.80 8.05 19.34
C PHE A 711 1.40 7.72 20.69
N LEU A 712 1.31 8.61 21.68
CA LEU A 712 1.82 8.37 23.03
C LEU A 712 1.13 7.19 23.73
N GLN A 713 -0.16 6.95 23.44
CA GLN A 713 -0.88 5.78 23.94
C GLN A 713 -0.35 4.47 23.33
N LEU A 714 0.07 4.48 22.06
CA LEU A 714 0.61 3.31 21.37
C LEU A 714 2.08 3.02 21.73
N CYS A 715 2.74 3.93 22.45
CA CYS A 715 4.14 3.81 22.80
C CYS A 715 4.38 2.75 23.86
N ALA A 716 5.14 1.70 23.53
CA ALA A 716 5.62 0.68 24.46
C ALA A 716 6.89 0.02 23.89
N GLU A 717 7.71 -0.58 24.75
CA GLU A 717 8.86 -1.42 24.34
C GLU A 717 9.82 -0.74 23.36
N ARG A 718 9.84 0.59 23.32
CA ARG A 718 10.61 1.41 22.34
C ARG A 718 10.23 1.15 20.89
N ASN A 719 8.95 0.89 20.64
CA ASN A 719 8.43 0.59 19.31
C ASN A 719 8.51 1.76 18.32
N MET A 720 8.56 3.00 18.81
CA MET A 720 8.69 4.20 17.98
C MET A 720 9.41 5.31 18.75
N VAL A 721 9.66 6.44 18.07
CA VAL A 721 10.08 7.70 18.68
C VAL A 721 9.01 8.74 18.41
N VAL A 722 8.63 9.54 19.42
CA VAL A 722 7.69 10.66 19.28
C VAL A 722 8.38 11.93 19.71
N ALA A 723 8.51 12.89 18.79
CA ALA A 723 9.26 14.11 19.04
C ALA A 723 8.58 15.33 18.42
N TYR A 724 8.87 16.50 19.01
CA TYR A 724 8.43 17.80 18.55
C TYR A 724 9.60 18.81 18.63
N PRO A 725 10.52 18.81 17.63
CA PRO A 725 11.68 19.69 17.63
C PRO A 725 11.29 21.14 17.77
N SER A 726 12.00 21.88 18.59
CA SER A 726 11.69 23.28 18.87
C SER A 726 12.50 24.28 18.04
N THR A 727 13.55 23.82 17.33
CA THR A 727 14.38 24.67 16.44
C THR A 727 14.72 23.94 15.13
N PRO A 728 15.10 24.67 14.06
CA PRO A 728 15.63 24.07 12.83
C PRO A 728 16.86 23.19 13.07
N GLY A 729 17.75 23.58 13.99
CA GLY A 729 18.92 22.79 14.36
C GLY A 729 18.53 21.44 15.00
N GLN A 730 17.55 21.42 15.91
CA GLN A 730 17.04 20.18 16.46
C GLN A 730 16.38 19.31 15.41
N TYR A 731 15.64 19.92 14.47
CA TYR A 731 15.05 19.20 13.33
C TYR A 731 16.14 18.61 12.40
N PHE A 732 17.19 19.36 12.10
CA PHE A 732 18.36 18.85 11.37
C PHE A 732 18.96 17.62 12.05
N HIS A 733 19.22 17.71 13.34
CA HIS A 733 19.86 16.64 14.10
C HIS A 733 18.99 15.38 14.23
N ILE A 734 17.68 15.54 14.45
CA ILE A 734 16.80 14.36 14.60
C ILE A 734 16.62 13.60 13.27
N LEU A 735 16.58 14.29 12.13
CA LEU A 735 16.55 13.64 10.82
C LEU A 735 17.83 12.85 10.56
N ARG A 736 18.99 13.43 10.88
CA ARG A 736 20.27 12.74 10.75
C ARG A 736 20.39 11.59 11.74
N ARG A 737 19.96 11.78 12.99
CA ARG A 737 19.90 10.72 14.01
C ARG A 737 19.09 9.52 13.50
N GLN A 738 17.92 9.77 12.97
CA GLN A 738 17.05 8.73 12.39
C GLN A 738 17.73 7.97 11.26
N ALA A 739 18.39 8.67 10.35
CA ALA A 739 19.05 8.08 9.20
C ALA A 739 20.33 7.29 9.56
N LEU A 740 21.04 7.70 10.61
CA LEU A 740 22.32 7.13 11.00
C LEU A 740 22.24 6.05 12.07
N ARG A 741 21.10 5.93 12.79
CA ARG A 741 20.92 4.87 13.79
C ARG A 741 20.95 3.49 13.14
N ALA A 742 21.66 2.55 13.80
CA ALA A 742 21.69 1.15 13.38
C ALA A 742 20.38 0.42 13.69
N ASP A 743 19.79 0.67 14.87
CA ASP A 743 18.49 0.16 15.30
C ASP A 743 17.45 1.27 15.14
N ARG A 744 16.82 1.29 13.95
CA ARG A 744 15.81 2.29 13.61
C ARG A 744 14.44 1.82 14.10
N GLN A 745 13.69 2.76 14.65
CA GLN A 745 12.26 2.65 14.90
C GLN A 745 11.54 3.73 14.10
N PRO A 746 10.24 3.57 13.83
CA PRO A 746 9.43 4.66 13.28
C PRO A 746 9.57 5.94 14.08
N LEU A 747 9.71 7.07 13.37
CA LEU A 747 9.85 8.40 13.99
C LEU A 747 8.62 9.24 13.67
N VAL A 748 7.87 9.60 14.70
CA VAL A 748 6.70 10.49 14.60
C VAL A 748 7.12 11.89 14.97
N LEU A 749 7.19 12.78 13.98
CA LEU A 749 7.57 14.18 14.15
C LEU A 749 6.37 15.11 14.05
N MET A 750 6.06 15.78 15.14
CA MET A 750 5.19 16.94 15.11
C MET A 750 5.93 18.08 14.41
N GLN A 751 5.35 18.60 13.35
CA GLN A 751 5.96 19.69 12.55
C GLN A 751 5.30 21.03 12.85
N PRO A 752 6.06 22.10 13.02
CA PRO A 752 5.48 23.40 13.24
C PRO A 752 4.85 23.96 11.94
N LYS A 753 4.01 24.97 12.09
CA LYS A 753 3.45 25.78 11.00
C LYS A 753 3.96 27.21 11.06
N SER A 754 3.59 27.96 12.10
CA SER A 754 4.05 29.36 12.25
C SER A 754 5.55 29.46 12.56
N LEU A 755 6.11 28.48 13.30
CA LEU A 755 7.55 28.52 13.62
C LEU A 755 8.45 28.31 12.39
N LEU A 756 7.92 27.77 11.28
CA LEU A 756 8.71 27.55 10.06
C LEU A 756 9.54 28.75 9.63
N ARG A 757 9.08 29.94 9.92
CA ARG A 757 9.73 31.22 9.55
C ARG A 757 9.87 32.21 10.71
N LEU A 758 9.68 31.77 11.94
CA LEU A 758 9.81 32.63 13.12
C LEU A 758 11.30 32.95 13.36
N PRO A 759 11.73 34.21 13.29
CA PRO A 759 13.14 34.56 13.49
C PRO A 759 13.69 34.13 14.85
N ALA A 760 12.88 34.19 15.91
CA ALA A 760 13.27 33.74 17.26
C ALA A 760 13.57 32.23 17.35
N ALA A 761 13.07 31.42 16.41
CA ALA A 761 13.32 30.01 16.35
C ALA A 761 14.48 29.63 15.42
N ALA A 762 14.94 30.57 14.56
CA ALA A 762 16.01 30.30 13.60
C ALA A 762 17.29 29.81 14.28
N SER A 763 18.03 28.99 13.55
CA SER A 763 19.28 28.39 14.03
C SER A 763 20.51 29.04 13.36
N ARG A 764 21.66 28.83 13.97
CA ARG A 764 22.97 29.27 13.47
C ARG A 764 23.71 28.11 12.85
N LEU A 765 24.73 28.37 12.08
CA LEU A 765 25.61 27.34 11.53
C LEU A 765 26.20 26.43 12.63
N GLU A 766 26.59 27.01 13.74
CA GLU A 766 27.19 26.31 14.86
C GLU A 766 26.21 25.29 15.49
N ASP A 767 24.91 25.59 15.45
CA ASP A 767 23.87 24.67 15.96
C ASP A 767 23.75 23.38 15.13
N LEU A 768 24.18 23.41 13.87
CA LEU A 768 24.20 22.26 12.96
C LEU A 768 25.60 21.60 12.92
N ALA A 769 26.65 22.41 13.12
CA ALA A 769 28.04 21.97 13.02
C ALA A 769 28.57 21.36 14.31
N ASN A 770 27.93 21.60 15.43
CA ASN A 770 28.34 21.09 16.74
C ASN A 770 27.15 20.43 17.47
N GLY A 771 27.45 19.55 18.41
CA GLY A 771 26.44 18.92 19.25
C GLY A 771 25.62 17.83 18.55
N GLY A 772 24.32 17.77 18.87
CA GLY A 772 23.40 16.74 18.40
C GLY A 772 21.97 17.06 18.82
N PHE A 773 21.08 16.10 18.64
CA PHE A 773 19.71 16.22 19.11
C PHE A 773 19.64 16.15 20.63
N LEU A 774 18.96 17.12 21.24
CA LEU A 774 18.72 17.20 22.66
C LEU A 774 17.26 16.91 22.95
N SER A 775 16.99 15.86 23.71
CA SER A 775 15.62 15.45 24.08
C SER A 775 14.93 16.48 24.98
N VAL A 776 15.71 17.17 25.81
CA VAL A 776 15.26 18.27 26.70
C VAL A 776 16.26 19.41 26.62
N ILE A 777 15.78 20.62 26.63
CA ILE A 777 16.61 21.83 26.55
C ILE A 777 16.23 22.78 27.67
N ASP A 778 17.21 23.05 28.57
CA ASP A 778 17.07 23.96 29.71
C ASP A 778 16.96 25.43 29.25
N ASP A 779 16.50 26.27 30.16
CA ASP A 779 16.37 27.72 29.92
C ASP A 779 17.69 28.47 30.12
N ALA A 780 18.38 28.73 29.04
CA ALA A 780 19.64 29.46 29.09
C ALA A 780 19.51 30.90 29.65
N ALA A 781 18.32 31.48 29.61
CA ALA A 781 18.12 32.85 30.07
C ALA A 781 18.13 32.99 31.60
N VAL A 782 17.98 31.92 32.33
CA VAL A 782 18.03 31.91 33.82
C VAL A 782 19.23 31.13 34.35
N ALA A 783 20.16 30.75 33.49
CA ALA A 783 21.31 29.91 33.86
C ALA A 783 22.13 30.46 35.03
N ASP A 784 22.28 31.79 35.16
CA ASP A 784 23.02 32.49 36.19
C ASP A 784 22.15 32.81 37.43
N HIS A 785 20.83 32.53 37.42
CA HIS A 785 19.86 32.95 38.45
C HIS A 785 18.88 31.78 38.79
N ARG A 786 19.31 30.53 38.70
CA ARG A 786 18.45 29.37 38.95
C ARG A 786 17.88 29.31 40.37
N ASP A 787 18.55 29.91 41.36
CA ASP A 787 18.12 30.03 42.73
C ASP A 787 16.94 31.02 42.94
N GLU A 788 16.71 31.92 42.00
CA GLU A 788 15.57 32.84 41.97
C GLU A 788 14.30 32.21 41.37
N VAL A 789 14.44 31.07 40.64
CA VAL A 789 13.32 30.41 39.97
C VAL A 789 12.44 29.67 40.96
N ARG A 790 11.14 29.92 40.92
CA ARG A 790 10.11 29.26 41.75
C ARG A 790 9.23 28.30 40.97
N ARG A 791 9.11 28.53 39.68
CA ARG A 791 8.30 27.71 38.80
C ARG A 791 9.15 27.20 37.63
N LEU A 792 9.10 25.87 37.42
CA LEU A 792 9.62 25.23 36.20
C LEU A 792 8.49 24.90 35.28
N VAL A 793 8.53 25.43 34.06
CA VAL A 793 7.54 25.16 33.01
C VAL A 793 8.15 24.25 31.95
N LEU A 794 7.61 23.07 31.77
CA LEU A 794 7.94 22.18 30.66
C LEU A 794 6.87 22.31 29.59
N CYS A 795 7.28 22.46 28.34
CA CYS A 795 6.40 22.60 27.18
C CYS A 795 7.07 22.10 25.90
N THR A 796 6.32 22.04 24.80
CA THR A 796 6.83 21.68 23.49
C THR A 796 6.85 22.86 22.54
N ALA A 797 7.78 22.87 21.63
CA ALA A 797 7.92 23.72 20.43
C ALA A 797 7.21 25.07 20.49
N LYS A 798 6.04 25.24 19.85
CA LYS A 798 5.35 26.53 19.71
C LYS A 798 4.98 27.17 21.05
N MET A 799 4.51 26.37 22.03
CA MET A 799 4.16 26.88 23.35
C MET A 799 5.33 27.60 24.02
N TYR A 800 6.56 27.11 23.84
CA TYR A 800 7.77 27.76 24.34
C TYR A 800 7.90 29.19 23.79
N TYR A 801 7.71 29.41 22.50
CA TYR A 801 7.88 30.72 21.88
C TYR A 801 6.76 31.71 22.28
N ASP A 802 5.54 31.22 22.45
CA ASP A 802 4.43 32.05 22.95
C ASP A 802 4.69 32.54 24.38
N LEU A 803 5.24 31.65 25.23
CA LEU A 803 5.66 31.99 26.58
C LEU A 803 6.87 32.94 26.59
N LEU A 804 7.91 32.62 25.81
CA LEU A 804 9.11 33.42 25.69
C LEU A 804 8.81 34.88 25.28
N ALA A 805 7.93 35.06 24.28
CA ALA A 805 7.53 36.37 23.80
C ALA A 805 6.78 37.20 24.85
N SER A 806 6.18 36.57 25.85
CA SER A 806 5.35 37.19 26.87
C SER A 806 6.01 37.25 28.25
N ARG A 807 7.18 36.59 28.42
CA ARG A 807 7.86 36.46 29.72
C ARG A 807 8.40 37.84 30.16
N PRO A 808 8.02 38.35 31.36
CA PRO A 808 8.61 39.57 31.94
C PRO A 808 10.09 39.39 32.25
N ALA A 809 10.85 40.46 32.11
CA ALA A 809 12.22 40.48 32.60
C ALA A 809 12.28 40.24 34.10
N GLY A 810 13.17 39.35 34.58
CA GLY A 810 13.31 39.02 35.99
C GLY A 810 12.17 38.15 36.55
N ALA A 811 11.42 37.46 35.68
CA ALA A 811 10.42 36.50 36.10
C ALA A 811 11.07 35.29 36.82
N ASP A 812 10.45 34.83 37.90
CA ASP A 812 10.83 33.63 38.65
C ASP A 812 10.39 32.32 38.01
N VAL A 813 10.33 32.29 36.68
CA VAL A 813 9.84 31.18 35.86
C VAL A 813 10.91 30.77 34.86
N ALA A 814 11.29 29.50 34.88
CA ALA A 814 12.13 28.88 33.85
C ALA A 814 11.29 28.14 32.80
N LEU A 815 11.68 28.24 31.52
CA LEU A 815 11.00 27.62 30.40
C LEU A 815 11.86 26.51 29.79
N VAL A 816 11.52 25.27 30.03
CA VAL A 816 12.21 24.07 29.55
C VAL A 816 11.47 23.47 28.37
N ARG A 817 12.19 23.19 27.28
CA ARG A 817 11.64 22.56 26.09
C ARG A 817 11.83 21.05 26.16
N VAL A 818 10.77 20.29 25.91
CA VAL A 818 10.82 18.82 25.76
C VAL A 818 10.61 18.51 24.28
N ASP A 819 11.72 18.26 23.59
CA ASP A 819 11.73 18.01 22.14
C ASP A 819 11.52 16.53 21.80
N GLU A 820 11.76 15.59 22.75
CA GLU A 820 11.42 14.16 22.60
C GLU A 820 10.49 13.73 23.73
N LEU A 821 9.31 13.26 23.38
CA LEU A 821 8.28 12.80 24.32
C LEU A 821 8.37 11.29 24.58
N TYR A 822 8.73 10.52 23.58
CA TYR A 822 8.96 9.09 23.72
C TYR A 822 10.17 8.64 22.88
N PRO A 823 11.10 7.88 23.44
CA PRO A 823 11.20 7.49 24.88
C PRO A 823 11.27 8.71 25.80
N TRP A 824 10.62 8.64 26.95
CA TRP A 824 10.64 9.73 27.91
C TRP A 824 12.07 9.99 28.44
N PRO A 825 12.59 11.22 28.34
CA PRO A 825 13.95 11.56 28.78
C PRO A 825 14.00 11.84 30.29
N GLY A 826 13.61 10.84 31.10
CA GLY A 826 13.37 10.99 32.53
C GLY A 826 14.58 11.49 33.30
N ASP A 827 15.77 10.92 33.05
CA ASP A 827 17.01 11.30 33.70
C ASP A 827 17.39 12.76 33.41
N ALA A 828 17.31 13.18 32.13
CA ALA A 828 17.60 14.55 31.74
C ALA A 828 16.61 15.57 32.36
N VAL A 829 15.34 15.21 32.49
CA VAL A 829 14.33 16.04 33.17
C VAL A 829 14.65 16.13 34.66
N ALA A 830 15.01 15.05 35.32
CA ALA A 830 15.39 15.04 36.74
C ALA A 830 16.64 15.88 36.98
N GLU A 831 17.68 15.73 36.14
CA GLU A 831 18.90 16.54 36.21
C GLU A 831 18.63 18.04 36.09
N ILE A 832 17.68 18.44 35.21
CA ILE A 832 17.26 19.83 35.10
C ILE A 832 16.51 20.27 36.35
N VAL A 833 15.56 19.50 36.87
CA VAL A 833 14.81 19.83 38.08
C VAL A 833 15.77 20.07 39.26
N ASP A 834 16.79 19.24 39.42
CA ASP A 834 17.79 19.32 40.51
C ASP A 834 18.65 20.59 40.43
N GLN A 835 18.77 21.22 39.27
CA GLN A 835 19.50 22.48 39.11
C GLN A 835 18.76 23.71 39.66
N TYR A 836 17.48 23.59 40.01
CA TYR A 836 16.62 24.65 40.49
C TYR A 836 16.26 24.43 41.99
N PRO A 837 17.04 24.89 42.92
CA PRO A 837 16.95 24.53 44.33
C PRO A 837 15.71 25.03 45.06
N ASN A 838 15.03 26.03 44.52
CA ASN A 838 13.94 26.76 45.18
C ASN A 838 12.58 26.63 44.47
N LEU A 839 12.38 25.54 43.71
CA LEU A 839 11.11 25.31 43.00
C LEU A 839 9.95 25.10 43.98
N GLU A 840 8.82 25.73 43.70
CA GLU A 840 7.55 25.57 44.40
C GLU A 840 6.59 24.67 43.65
N ASP A 841 6.58 24.80 42.30
CA ASP A 841 5.78 23.92 41.44
C ASP A 841 6.46 23.66 40.09
N VAL A 842 5.99 22.55 39.45
CA VAL A 842 6.34 22.19 38.07
C VAL A 842 5.08 22.20 37.23
N VAL A 843 5.11 22.88 36.12
CA VAL A 843 3.97 23.04 35.21
C VAL A 843 4.26 22.32 33.92
N TRP A 844 3.31 21.51 33.45
CA TRP A 844 3.22 21.11 32.06
C TRP A 844 2.28 22.08 31.34
N ALA A 845 2.82 22.88 30.39
CA ALA A 845 2.06 23.80 29.57
C ALA A 845 1.89 23.26 28.16
N GLN A 846 0.66 23.12 27.70
CA GLN A 846 0.34 22.68 26.34
C GLN A 846 -0.81 23.45 25.74
N GLU A 847 -0.90 23.45 24.42
CA GLU A 847 -1.98 24.11 23.66
C GLU A 847 -3.23 23.23 23.61
N GLU A 848 -3.06 21.93 23.58
CA GLU A 848 -4.11 20.91 23.45
C GLU A 848 -5.03 20.89 24.67
N PRO A 849 -6.29 20.45 24.50
CA PRO A 849 -7.18 20.15 25.62
C PRO A 849 -6.57 19.16 26.61
N LYS A 850 -6.98 19.24 27.87
CA LYS A 850 -6.45 18.42 28.96
C LYS A 850 -6.57 16.89 28.72
N ASN A 851 -7.59 16.47 28.01
CA ASN A 851 -7.81 15.07 27.59
C ASN A 851 -7.07 14.69 26.30
N MET A 852 -6.32 15.61 25.71
CA MET A 852 -5.54 15.45 24.48
C MET A 852 -4.08 15.89 24.72
N GLY A 853 -3.24 15.80 23.69
CA GLY A 853 -1.83 16.15 23.78
C GLY A 853 -1.04 15.22 24.69
N ALA A 854 0.00 15.73 25.32
CA ALA A 854 0.94 14.92 26.08
C ALA A 854 0.59 14.77 27.56
N TRP A 855 -0.31 15.56 28.13
CA TRP A 855 -0.56 15.62 29.57
C TRP A 855 -0.76 14.27 30.25
N SER A 856 -1.64 13.43 29.70
CA SER A 856 -1.96 12.12 30.30
C SER A 856 -0.74 11.22 30.39
N TYR A 857 0.18 11.34 29.44
CA TYR A 857 1.41 10.58 29.36
C TYR A 857 2.51 11.17 30.26
N VAL A 858 2.72 12.50 30.24
CA VAL A 858 3.84 13.14 30.94
C VAL A 858 3.59 13.32 32.44
N ALA A 859 2.35 13.45 32.89
CA ALA A 859 2.05 13.72 34.29
C ALA A 859 2.58 12.64 35.26
N PRO A 860 2.44 11.34 35.04
CA PRO A 860 3.09 10.30 35.86
C PRO A 860 4.60 10.38 35.80
N GLN A 861 5.19 10.65 34.64
CA GLN A 861 6.64 10.72 34.44
C GLN A 861 7.25 11.89 35.24
N LEU A 862 6.62 13.05 35.19
CA LEU A 862 7.03 14.23 35.93
C LEU A 862 6.98 14.01 37.45
N ARG A 863 6.00 13.25 37.98
CA ARG A 863 5.96 12.89 39.37
C ARG A 863 7.19 12.05 39.80
N VAL A 864 7.58 11.10 38.94
CA VAL A 864 8.79 10.31 39.17
C VAL A 864 10.03 11.20 39.12
N ALA A 865 10.19 12.02 38.10
CA ALA A 865 11.36 12.91 37.94
C ALA A 865 11.51 13.92 39.10
N THR A 866 10.42 14.33 39.75
CA THR A 866 10.43 15.23 40.91
C THR A 866 10.44 14.51 42.27
N GLY A 867 10.61 13.20 42.30
CA GLY A 867 10.55 12.37 43.53
C GLY A 867 9.22 12.49 44.26
N ASN A 868 8.12 12.88 43.60
CA ASN A 868 6.81 13.20 44.17
C ASN A 868 6.83 14.35 45.22
N MET A 869 7.87 15.16 45.26
CA MET A 869 8.02 16.23 46.25
C MET A 869 7.40 17.55 45.81
N LEU A 870 7.28 17.77 44.48
CA LEU A 870 6.75 19.00 43.92
C LEU A 870 5.32 18.81 43.42
N THR A 871 4.57 19.91 43.40
CA THR A 871 3.22 19.92 42.83
C THR A 871 3.33 19.97 41.30
N ILE A 872 2.80 18.95 40.64
CA ILE A 872 2.72 18.92 39.15
C ILE A 872 1.39 19.50 38.74
N ARG A 873 1.42 20.54 37.89
CA ARG A 873 0.22 21.21 37.41
C ARG A 873 0.08 21.12 35.91
N TYR A 874 -1.16 21.02 35.45
CA TYR A 874 -1.53 21.21 34.05
C TYR A 874 -1.99 22.65 33.83
N ILE A 875 -1.47 23.31 32.79
CA ILE A 875 -2.00 24.58 32.29
C ILE A 875 -2.17 24.43 30.77
N GLY A 876 -3.38 24.61 30.30
CA GLY A 876 -3.77 24.44 28.88
C GLY A 876 -5.28 24.61 28.72
N ARG A 877 -5.81 24.16 27.58
CA ARG A 877 -7.24 24.14 27.32
C ARG A 877 -7.96 23.18 28.25
N PRO A 878 -9.19 23.49 28.72
CA PRO A 878 -9.96 22.53 29.46
C PRO A 878 -10.29 21.29 28.62
N GLU A 879 -10.82 20.24 29.25
CA GLU A 879 -11.27 19.04 28.51
C GLU A 879 -12.31 19.40 27.47
N ARG A 880 -12.13 18.89 26.24
CA ARG A 880 -12.98 19.17 25.07
C ARG A 880 -13.13 17.90 24.23
N ALA A 881 -14.28 17.77 23.58
CA ALA A 881 -14.51 16.74 22.55
C ALA A 881 -13.86 17.12 21.22
N SER A 882 -13.87 18.41 20.88
CA SER A 882 -13.18 18.96 19.70
C SER A 882 -11.81 19.49 20.08
N PRO A 883 -10.77 19.33 19.26
CA PRO A 883 -9.41 19.69 19.64
C PRO A 883 -9.17 21.19 19.78
N ALA A 884 -9.84 22.02 18.99
CA ALA A 884 -9.57 23.46 18.93
C ALA A 884 -10.84 24.28 18.73
N GLU A 885 -10.72 25.57 18.99
CA GLU A 885 -11.76 26.56 18.75
C GLU A 885 -12.02 26.73 17.24
N GLY A 886 -13.28 26.87 16.83
CA GLY A 886 -13.69 27.11 15.45
C GLY A 886 -13.55 28.56 14.99
N TYR A 887 -13.25 29.50 15.91
CA TYR A 887 -13.14 30.92 15.63
C TYR A 887 -11.79 31.47 16.09
N SER A 888 -11.11 32.24 15.22
CA SER A 888 -9.78 32.80 15.49
C SER A 888 -9.77 33.65 16.76
N LYS A 889 -10.84 34.46 17.00
CA LYS A 889 -10.92 35.29 18.21
C LYS A 889 -10.97 34.44 19.50
N ALA A 890 -11.75 33.38 19.51
CA ALA A 890 -11.83 32.48 20.68
C ALA A 890 -10.49 31.79 20.91
N HIS A 891 -9.79 31.38 19.83
CA HIS A 891 -8.43 30.86 19.92
C HIS A 891 -7.47 31.89 20.54
N GLU A 892 -7.48 33.14 20.07
CA GLU A 892 -6.61 34.19 20.61
C GLU A 892 -6.86 34.46 22.09
N GLU A 893 -8.13 34.53 22.51
CA GLU A 893 -8.51 34.72 23.91
C GLU A 893 -8.02 33.57 24.77
N GLU A 894 -8.17 32.32 24.32
CA GLU A 894 -7.76 31.12 25.05
C GLU A 894 -6.24 31.00 25.11
N GLN A 895 -5.53 31.30 24.03
CA GLN A 895 -4.07 31.29 24.01
C GLN A 895 -3.49 32.35 24.98
N LYS A 896 -4.05 33.56 24.97
CA LYS A 896 -3.68 34.60 25.91
C LYS A 896 -3.94 34.21 27.37
N ARG A 897 -5.07 33.54 27.64
CA ARG A 897 -5.37 33.01 28.97
C ARG A 897 -4.31 32.01 29.44
N ILE A 898 -3.98 31.03 28.58
CA ILE A 898 -2.98 30.00 28.89
C ILE A 898 -1.62 30.63 29.20
N VAL A 899 -1.15 31.50 28.32
CA VAL A 899 0.14 32.20 28.51
C VAL A 899 0.16 33.01 29.79
N ALA A 900 -0.91 33.75 30.07
CA ALA A 900 -1.01 34.58 31.31
C ALA A 900 -1.03 33.67 32.57
N GLU A 901 -1.73 32.55 32.56
CA GLU A 901 -1.81 31.62 33.69
C GLU A 901 -0.45 30.93 33.99
N VAL A 902 0.30 30.62 32.93
CA VAL A 902 1.63 30.03 33.07
C VAL A 902 2.60 31.01 33.69
N LEU A 903 2.65 32.27 33.24
CA LEU A 903 3.62 33.28 33.63
C LEU A 903 3.27 34.02 34.91
N ASN A 904 1.97 34.10 35.25
CA ASN A 904 1.51 34.82 36.45
C ASN A 904 0.79 33.88 37.42
N PRO A 905 1.49 33.10 38.24
CA PRO A 905 0.84 32.22 39.17
C PRO A 905 -0.07 32.99 40.12
N ALA A 906 -1.35 32.59 40.16
CA ALA A 906 -2.22 33.11 41.21
C ALA A 906 -1.57 32.81 42.58
N PRO A 907 -1.54 33.75 43.50
CA PRO A 907 -0.97 33.52 44.83
C PRO A 907 -1.62 32.27 45.42
N THR A 908 -0.81 31.37 45.91
CA THR A 908 -1.26 30.13 46.58
C THR A 908 -2.18 30.53 47.74
N SER A 909 -3.49 30.61 47.49
CA SER A 909 -4.47 30.95 48.53
C SER A 909 -4.46 29.86 49.58
N ALA A 910 -3.94 30.25 50.73
CA ALA A 910 -4.27 29.77 52.07
C ALA A 910 -4.78 28.32 52.19
N LYS A 911 -4.01 27.54 52.94
CA LYS A 911 -4.44 26.35 53.71
C LYS A 911 -5.97 26.19 53.77
N ARG A 912 -6.50 25.23 53.01
CA ARG A 912 -7.84 24.75 53.26
C ARG A 912 -7.97 24.40 54.73
N LYS A 913 -8.68 25.20 55.48
CA LYS A 913 -9.14 24.84 56.81
C LYS A 913 -9.88 23.50 56.69
N THR A 914 -9.30 22.49 57.26
CA THR A 914 -10.00 21.23 57.52
C THR A 914 -11.21 21.54 58.39
N SER A 915 -12.40 21.70 57.81
CA SER A 915 -13.63 21.58 58.57
C SER A 915 -13.85 20.10 58.82
N LYS A 916 -13.67 19.72 60.07
CA LYS A 916 -14.19 18.48 60.64
C LYS A 916 -15.72 18.50 60.47
N VAL A 917 -16.29 17.55 59.75
CA VAL A 917 -17.56 16.89 60.08
C VAL A 917 -17.39 15.42 59.80
#